data_b17d205460c7bfce04f7aa5cf0a69ce2
#
_entry.id   b17d205460c7bfce04f7aa5cf0a69ce2
#
_cell.length_a   1.000
_cell.length_b   1.000
_cell.length_c   1.000
_cell.angle_alpha   90.00
_cell.angle_beta   90.00
_cell.angle_gamma   90.00
#
_symmetry.space_group_name_H-M   'P 1'
#
loop_
_entity.id
_entity.type
_entity.pdbx_description
1 polymer ?
#
loop_
_entity_poly.entity_id
_entity_poly.type
_entity_poly.pdbx_seq_one_letter_code
_entity_poly.pdbx_strand_id
1 'polypeptide(L)'
;MSKTVFHFFIAACFSLFFFTPAYTQHLYQVNHYTTENGLPSNGIKGLQWDESTGFLWIATEAGVVRYNGMNFTTFDITTNPEFGSNRIVSIAKNYEGKILIAGEEGNLSLVKDNKISLWFDGLKLPKYDYNYYCTIAASDTLFRQGFKNPWSELFSILYNTTVVPVNDTACAVVANGLLYYYSVSTLQPKLIESLPLHIRKAFTIDGQLYFFDASNKLYAYDLFKNSFIQYALTDEYGSSFNIQKENSSIFWEAGMETPVIVQQGKAWIPEKMKGLEMQCRLVAEGLPENTLLRFAQYKKSGNYLFLGSASKGIYVIHRNQLVSRQPDVLDINQTNSFYSQIELPDGNILTNTGVIIGNNPAHSNFNISPHFLNSVYELTDSVLIYGSHDSVFSYNKKTFNSRLLFVSAINENFSVAFSGSDLYFASQKGIAVIRKNGALDFVKKFNTEAGVRFVGIYKMIEIAPGKLALATCDGLLGFDTRTHNIDTLLKIPSVCIRSLYKEGDYIFIGTYGDGYYILKNGILKPMPLDINLYLKYTHCFMKDDSGFCWISTNNGLFKVKMSDMLEAYEKDIPQIYYHYLGKDEGMQTTEMNGGCTPCAIRLSNNNFSFPTMDGLLQFDPSTTNIELPSGKIYIDKIIADSKDLKPTGDTLIQLPENAKKLDITFALNAWCRKENLYIDYKMNDDKWLPVEVTAGQPKISFSNMGYGTYILQIRKMNGFGVNNYSYTNISFTIATPFYQQWWFRIICLLALAGIGYLIFKWRLRQYAASNKKLERLVEQKTMDLNLKNIQLEKNNRIKLRLISIINHDIMTPLKFMHYAGKALVENKENIKAEDQFETISEITQTAKDMEQLSSQILNWIIYHNPDHHMQKEEFDLHQLVEMVLRVLHFSAKAKNTKLQNDIPVNFTLHQYLEPMRVMIYNIVLNSLNFTRNGIISVYCNHDENKIILHIKDTGVGMTDEQVANLLSEERIIASVNIDNKKGTGLGYLIIKDLLNMMEGTLFIKSTKDYGTTVSVSLPSK
;
A
#
# COMPACT_ATOMS: atom_id res chain seq x y z
N MET A 1 -15.01 -28.82 65.06
CA MET A 1 -14.54 -27.64 64.36
C MET A 1 -15.63 -26.56 64.44
N SER A 2 -15.32 -25.42 65.05
CA SER A 2 -16.30 -24.41 65.44
C SER A 2 -16.80 -23.65 64.22
N LYS A 3 -18.04 -23.22 64.25
CA LYS A 3 -18.67 -22.34 63.23
C LYS A 3 -17.81 -21.14 62.82
N THR A 4 -16.93 -20.70 63.73
CA THR A 4 -15.97 -19.59 63.49
C THR A 4 -14.88 -19.92 62.41
N VAL A 5 -14.40 -21.15 62.39
CA VAL A 5 -13.38 -21.60 61.44
C VAL A 5 -14.00 -21.73 59.99
N PHE A 6 -15.30 -22.14 59.94
CA PHE A 6 -16.01 -22.26 58.68
C PHE A 6 -16.33 -20.88 58.05
N HIS A 7 -16.65 -19.88 58.89
CA HIS A 7 -16.87 -18.51 58.42
C HIS A 7 -15.57 -17.82 57.95
N PHE A 8 -14.43 -18.14 58.60
CA PHE A 8 -13.12 -17.65 58.16
C PHE A 8 -12.66 -18.28 56.85
N PHE A 9 -13.01 -19.56 56.64
CA PHE A 9 -12.68 -20.23 55.36
C PHE A 9 -13.57 -19.74 54.22
N ILE A 10 -14.83 -19.46 54.48
CA ILE A 10 -15.72 -18.84 53.44
C ILE A 10 -15.32 -17.40 53.17
N ALA A 11 -14.94 -16.61 54.15
CA ALA A 11 -14.43 -15.26 53.96
C ALA A 11 -13.08 -15.24 53.23
N ALA A 12 -12.19 -16.21 53.51
CA ALA A 12 -10.92 -16.36 52.75
C ALA A 12 -11.12 -16.89 51.33
N CYS A 13 -12.10 -17.76 51.11
CA CYS A 13 -12.47 -18.18 49.75
C CYS A 13 -13.19 -17.07 48.95
N PHE A 14 -13.97 -16.21 49.63
CA PHE A 14 -14.61 -15.07 48.96
C PHE A 14 -13.62 -13.95 48.63
N SER A 15 -12.58 -13.76 49.44
CA SER A 15 -11.49 -12.78 49.13
C SER A 15 -10.55 -13.25 48.01
N LEU A 16 -10.52 -14.56 47.68
CA LEU A 16 -9.77 -15.12 46.56
C LEU A 16 -10.49 -15.07 45.21
N PHE A 17 -11.80 -14.73 45.19
CA PHE A 17 -12.58 -14.65 43.97
C PHE A 17 -12.77 -13.22 43.40
N PHE A 18 -12.18 -12.21 44.06
CA PHE A 18 -12.23 -10.83 43.54
C PHE A 18 -10.88 -10.30 43.05
N PHE A 19 -9.95 -11.16 42.65
CA PHE A 19 -8.98 -10.74 41.68
C PHE A 19 -9.60 -10.87 40.27
N THR A 20 -10.47 -9.92 39.94
CA THR A 20 -10.64 -9.58 38.53
C THR A 20 -9.26 -9.25 37.99
N PRO A 21 -8.78 -9.88 36.90
CA PRO A 21 -7.60 -9.38 36.25
C PRO A 21 -7.95 -7.96 35.82
N ALA A 22 -7.42 -6.97 36.53
CA ALA A 22 -7.35 -5.63 35.97
C ALA A 22 -6.68 -5.84 34.61
N TYR A 23 -7.39 -5.56 33.54
CA TYR A 23 -6.80 -5.50 32.20
C TYR A 23 -5.76 -4.39 32.28
N THR A 24 -4.56 -4.75 32.67
CA THR A 24 -3.41 -3.87 32.67
C THR A 24 -3.12 -3.61 31.20
N GLN A 25 -3.55 -2.47 30.75
CA GLN A 25 -3.22 -2.03 29.39
C GLN A 25 -1.69 -1.99 29.31
N HIS A 26 -1.13 -2.80 28.40
CA HIS A 26 0.30 -2.83 28.17
C HIS A 26 0.74 -1.46 27.67
N LEU A 27 1.48 -0.73 28.50
CA LEU A 27 2.06 0.58 28.14
C LEU A 27 3.11 0.45 27.04
N TYR A 28 3.58 -0.77 26.78
CA TYR A 28 4.61 -1.09 25.81
C TYR A 28 4.12 -2.15 24.83
N GLN A 29 4.42 -1.94 23.58
CA GLN A 29 4.24 -2.93 22.53
C GLN A 29 5.54 -3.70 22.34
N VAL A 30 5.46 -5.02 22.27
CA VAL A 30 6.57 -5.93 22.07
C VAL A 30 6.38 -6.64 20.74
N ASN A 31 7.18 -6.28 19.75
CA ASN A 31 7.20 -6.94 18.45
C ASN A 31 8.36 -7.95 18.41
N HIS A 32 8.06 -9.20 18.13
CA HIS A 32 9.03 -10.28 18.07
C HIS A 32 9.26 -10.74 16.64
N TYR A 33 10.51 -10.68 16.21
CA TYR A 33 10.91 -11.06 14.85
C TYR A 33 11.88 -12.25 14.88
N THR A 34 11.60 -13.20 14.01
CA THR A 34 12.34 -14.46 13.85
C THR A 34 12.66 -14.73 12.39
N THR A 35 13.20 -15.90 12.10
CA THR A 35 13.39 -16.35 10.70
C THR A 35 12.09 -16.39 9.90
N GLU A 36 10.94 -16.55 10.55
CA GLU A 36 9.61 -16.50 9.91
C GLU A 36 9.23 -15.09 9.44
N ASN A 37 9.83 -14.08 10.05
CA ASN A 37 9.58 -12.66 9.74
C ASN A 37 10.70 -12.01 8.91
N GLY A 38 11.63 -12.81 8.37
CA GLY A 38 12.67 -12.36 7.45
C GLY A 38 14.06 -12.15 8.04
N LEU A 39 14.31 -12.52 9.31
CA LEU A 39 15.66 -12.66 9.82
C LEU A 39 16.35 -13.87 9.17
N PRO A 40 17.64 -13.81 8.81
CA PRO A 40 18.37 -14.95 8.28
C PRO A 40 18.70 -15.99 9.34
N SER A 41 18.76 -15.61 10.63
CA SER A 41 19.00 -16.48 11.78
C SER A 41 18.41 -15.88 13.06
N ASN A 42 17.93 -16.77 13.95
CA ASN A 42 17.45 -16.38 15.27
C ASN A 42 18.57 -16.14 16.30
N GLY A 43 19.82 -16.51 15.97
CA GLY A 43 21.00 -16.31 16.80
C GLY A 43 21.56 -14.89 16.60
N ILE A 44 21.23 -13.96 17.48
CA ILE A 44 21.75 -12.59 17.42
C ILE A 44 23.14 -12.54 18.07
N LYS A 45 24.09 -11.87 17.39
CA LYS A 45 25.49 -11.71 17.81
C LYS A 45 25.89 -10.27 18.12
N GLY A 46 24.99 -9.31 17.88
CA GLY A 46 25.21 -7.92 18.22
C GLY A 46 24.17 -7.01 17.59
N LEU A 47 23.99 -5.84 18.17
CA LEU A 47 23.05 -4.81 17.73
C LEU A 47 23.77 -3.46 17.72
N GLN A 48 23.69 -2.70 16.64
CA GLN A 48 24.23 -1.35 16.56
C GLN A 48 23.27 -0.41 15.86
N TRP A 49 22.94 0.68 16.55
CA TRP A 49 22.16 1.75 15.96
C TRP A 49 23.06 2.71 15.17
N ASP A 50 22.74 2.98 13.92
CA ASP A 50 23.44 3.96 13.10
C ASP A 50 22.67 5.30 13.09
N GLU A 51 23.17 6.28 13.81
CA GLU A 51 22.58 7.61 13.89
C GLU A 51 22.55 8.33 12.54
N SER A 52 23.57 8.06 11.69
CA SER A 52 23.73 8.78 10.43
C SER A 52 22.70 8.38 9.38
N THR A 53 22.28 7.12 9.40
CA THR A 53 21.32 6.55 8.44
C THR A 53 19.95 6.29 9.05
N GLY A 54 19.89 6.18 10.38
CA GLY A 54 18.67 5.78 11.09
C GLY A 54 18.33 4.30 10.93
N PHE A 55 19.32 3.43 10.71
CA PHE A 55 19.16 1.99 10.60
C PHE A 55 19.67 1.25 11.82
N LEU A 56 19.05 0.15 12.16
CA LEU A 56 19.58 -0.82 13.11
C LEU A 56 20.34 -1.91 12.33
N TRP A 57 21.62 -2.06 12.66
CA TRP A 57 22.44 -3.14 12.15
C TRP A 57 22.48 -4.30 13.13
N ILE A 58 22.22 -5.50 12.64
CA ILE A 58 22.07 -6.72 13.44
C ILE A 58 23.05 -7.76 12.94
N ALA A 59 23.98 -8.19 13.76
CA ALA A 59 24.86 -9.31 13.46
C ALA A 59 24.15 -10.63 13.78
N THR A 60 24.24 -11.60 12.88
CA THR A 60 23.63 -12.93 13.05
C THR A 60 24.60 -14.04 12.66
N GLU A 61 24.24 -15.30 12.89
CA GLU A 61 25.02 -16.47 12.43
C GLU A 61 24.91 -16.70 10.93
N ALA A 62 24.03 -15.99 10.22
CA ALA A 62 23.79 -16.16 8.79
C ALA A 62 23.88 -14.83 7.99
N GLY A 63 24.74 -13.91 8.44
CA GLY A 63 24.98 -12.64 7.80
C GLY A 63 24.68 -11.45 8.71
N VAL A 64 24.83 -10.24 8.13
CA VAL A 64 24.46 -8.98 8.76
C VAL A 64 23.12 -8.54 8.22
N VAL A 65 22.28 -8.02 9.08
CA VAL A 65 20.96 -7.52 8.72
C VAL A 65 20.88 -6.04 9.00
N ARG A 66 20.41 -5.29 8.03
CA ARG A 66 20.01 -3.90 8.20
C ARG A 66 18.49 -3.86 8.38
N TYR A 67 18.04 -3.32 9.49
CA TYR A 67 16.63 -3.11 9.79
C TYR A 67 16.31 -1.61 9.77
N ASN A 68 15.33 -1.22 8.99
CA ASN A 68 14.96 0.17 8.78
C ASN A 68 13.68 0.60 9.54
N GLY A 69 13.15 -0.27 10.40
CA GLY A 69 11.88 -0.10 11.09
C GLY A 69 10.73 -0.89 10.46
N MET A 70 10.83 -1.28 9.19
CA MET A 70 9.81 -2.06 8.46
C MET A 70 10.36 -3.38 7.90
N ASN A 71 11.52 -3.33 7.29
CA ASN A 71 12.06 -4.44 6.51
C ASN A 71 13.47 -4.82 6.93
N PHE A 72 13.78 -6.10 6.84
CA PHE A 72 15.11 -6.65 7.01
C PHE A 72 15.78 -6.80 5.65
N THR A 73 16.98 -6.23 5.51
CA THR A 73 17.86 -6.45 4.34
C THR A 73 19.07 -7.24 4.80
N THR A 74 19.25 -8.44 4.28
CA THR A 74 20.37 -9.31 4.64
C THR A 74 21.55 -9.07 3.71
N PHE A 75 22.73 -8.97 4.31
CA PHE A 75 24.04 -8.95 3.64
C PHE A 75 24.79 -10.19 4.08
N ASP A 76 25.12 -11.03 3.11
CA ASP A 76 25.80 -12.31 3.29
C ASP A 76 27.01 -12.43 2.34
N ILE A 77 27.68 -13.57 2.33
CA ILE A 77 28.84 -13.83 1.47
C ILE A 77 28.50 -13.75 -0.03
N THR A 78 27.23 -13.96 -0.41
CA THR A 78 26.80 -13.89 -1.82
C THR A 78 26.69 -12.44 -2.28
N THR A 79 26.29 -11.56 -1.39
CA THR A 79 26.16 -10.11 -1.64
C THR A 79 27.45 -9.35 -1.29
N ASN A 80 28.18 -9.83 -0.28
CA ASN A 80 29.39 -9.22 0.29
C ASN A 80 30.47 -10.28 0.50
N PRO A 81 31.18 -10.72 -0.56
CA PRO A 81 32.22 -11.75 -0.48
C PRO A 81 33.35 -11.41 0.49
N GLU A 82 33.55 -10.15 0.78
CA GLU A 82 34.50 -9.63 1.75
C GLU A 82 34.30 -10.11 3.17
N PHE A 83 33.14 -10.66 3.52
CA PHE A 83 32.93 -11.25 4.85
C PHE A 83 33.74 -12.52 5.08
N GLY A 84 34.09 -13.24 4.01
CA GLY A 84 34.74 -14.57 4.09
C GLY A 84 33.83 -15.69 4.58
N SER A 85 32.92 -15.42 5.50
CA SER A 85 31.93 -16.34 6.05
C SER A 85 30.62 -15.64 6.31
N ASN A 86 29.50 -16.38 6.22
CA ASN A 86 28.19 -15.87 6.63
C ASN A 86 28.07 -15.69 8.14
N ARG A 87 28.90 -16.36 8.91
CA ARG A 87 28.85 -16.29 10.37
C ARG A 87 29.52 -15.03 10.86
N ILE A 88 28.71 -14.10 11.32
CA ILE A 88 29.18 -12.88 11.94
C ILE A 88 29.35 -13.10 13.42
N VAL A 89 30.50 -12.71 13.95
CA VAL A 89 30.85 -12.94 15.34
C VAL A 89 30.49 -11.75 16.20
N SER A 90 30.67 -10.52 15.69
CA SER A 90 30.46 -9.32 16.46
C SER A 90 30.20 -8.12 15.54
N ILE A 91 29.52 -7.13 16.09
CA ILE A 91 29.33 -5.80 15.51
C ILE A 91 29.55 -4.75 16.59
N ALA A 92 30.33 -3.72 16.29
CA ALA A 92 30.64 -2.67 17.24
C ALA A 92 30.64 -1.31 16.53
N LYS A 93 30.47 -0.23 17.30
CA LYS A 93 30.57 1.13 16.82
C LYS A 93 31.92 1.71 17.27
N ASN A 94 32.68 2.24 16.36
CA ASN A 94 33.95 2.88 16.71
C ASN A 94 33.69 4.28 17.28
N TYR A 95 34.78 4.90 17.80
CA TYR A 95 34.73 6.24 18.39
C TYR A 95 34.28 7.33 17.41
N GLU A 96 34.53 7.15 16.12
CA GLU A 96 34.06 8.04 15.08
C GLU A 96 32.57 7.81 14.69
N GLY A 97 31.89 6.91 15.37
CA GLY A 97 30.50 6.56 15.10
C GLY A 97 30.28 5.61 13.94
N LYS A 98 31.36 5.08 13.32
CA LYS A 98 31.29 4.09 12.23
C LYS A 98 31.03 2.69 12.76
N ILE A 99 30.25 1.90 12.07
CA ILE A 99 29.93 0.53 12.44
C ILE A 99 30.93 -0.43 11.80
N LEU A 100 31.54 -1.26 12.62
CA LEU A 100 32.48 -2.33 12.27
C LEU A 100 31.80 -3.69 12.46
N ILE A 101 32.02 -4.58 11.51
CA ILE A 101 31.46 -5.94 11.49
C ILE A 101 32.65 -6.90 11.45
N ALA A 102 32.67 -7.87 12.39
CA ALA A 102 33.67 -8.94 12.42
C ALA A 102 33.08 -10.26 11.92
N GLY A 103 33.65 -10.82 10.87
CA GLY A 103 33.36 -12.16 10.40
C GLY A 103 34.15 -13.22 11.18
N GLU A 104 33.72 -14.48 11.12
CA GLU A 104 34.37 -15.63 11.81
C GLU A 104 35.83 -15.86 11.36
N GLU A 105 36.12 -15.51 10.10
CA GLU A 105 37.49 -15.64 9.57
C GLU A 105 38.42 -14.48 9.95
N GLY A 106 37.92 -13.54 10.76
CA GLY A 106 38.65 -12.36 11.26
C GLY A 106 38.62 -11.15 10.34
N ASN A 107 37.95 -11.21 9.23
CA ASN A 107 37.74 -10.05 8.37
C ASN A 107 36.92 -8.98 9.11
N LEU A 108 37.40 -7.73 9.06
CA LEU A 108 36.69 -6.58 9.58
C LEU A 108 36.14 -5.76 8.41
N SER A 109 34.85 -5.59 8.38
CA SER A 109 34.14 -4.77 7.40
C SER A 109 33.60 -3.50 8.04
N LEU A 110 33.57 -2.42 7.27
CA LEU A 110 33.11 -1.10 7.70
C LEU A 110 31.81 -0.75 6.98
N VAL A 111 30.83 -0.30 7.75
CA VAL A 111 29.61 0.32 7.20
C VAL A 111 29.86 1.80 7.01
N LYS A 112 29.75 2.27 5.76
CA LYS A 112 29.84 3.68 5.41
C LYS A 112 28.80 4.00 4.35
N ASP A 113 28.01 5.05 4.54
CA ASP A 113 26.99 5.50 3.60
C ASP A 113 26.05 4.35 3.13
N ASN A 114 25.63 3.52 4.08
CA ASN A 114 24.80 2.34 3.86
C ASN A 114 25.45 1.24 2.98
N LYS A 115 26.72 1.29 2.75
CA LYS A 115 27.52 0.27 2.04
C LYS A 115 28.48 -0.41 2.99
N ILE A 116 28.68 -1.70 2.76
CA ILE A 116 29.65 -2.49 3.51
C ILE A 116 30.90 -2.63 2.64
N SER A 117 32.06 -2.44 3.21
CA SER A 117 33.34 -2.59 2.52
C SER A 117 34.36 -3.24 3.45
N LEU A 118 35.24 -4.04 2.92
CA LEU A 118 36.35 -4.60 3.67
C LEU A 118 37.25 -3.46 4.21
N TRP A 119 37.40 -3.41 5.53
CA TRP A 119 38.28 -2.46 6.20
C TRP A 119 39.62 -3.10 6.55
N PHE A 120 39.60 -4.38 6.96
CA PHE A 120 40.80 -5.11 7.30
C PHE A 120 40.65 -6.60 6.95
N ASP A 121 41.74 -7.16 6.35
CA ASP A 121 41.80 -8.57 5.95
C ASP A 121 42.24 -9.44 7.14
N GLY A 122 41.38 -10.34 7.57
CA GLY A 122 41.56 -11.20 8.74
C GLY A 122 42.69 -12.20 8.62
N LEU A 123 43.11 -12.54 7.40
CA LEU A 123 44.27 -13.42 7.19
C LEU A 123 45.60 -12.86 7.78
N LYS A 124 45.62 -11.58 8.07
CA LYS A 124 46.72 -10.89 8.72
C LYS A 124 46.63 -10.86 10.25
N LEU A 125 45.50 -11.36 10.83
CA LEU A 125 45.30 -11.39 12.28
C LEU A 125 45.79 -12.70 12.87
N PRO A 126 46.42 -12.69 14.09
CA PRO A 126 46.61 -13.93 14.83
C PRO A 126 45.29 -14.62 15.10
N LYS A 127 45.21 -15.93 14.96
CA LYS A 127 43.95 -16.72 15.03
C LYS A 127 43.22 -16.72 16.39
N TYR A 128 43.50 -15.81 17.29
CA TYR A 128 42.95 -15.72 18.63
C TYR A 128 41.99 -14.55 18.79
N ASP A 129 40.73 -14.85 19.11
CA ASP A 129 39.70 -13.96 19.62
C ASP A 129 39.34 -12.69 18.80
N TYR A 130 38.68 -12.94 17.67
CA TYR A 130 38.14 -11.87 16.81
C TYR A 130 37.16 -10.92 17.50
N ASN A 131 36.49 -11.34 18.59
CA ASN A 131 35.56 -10.47 19.36
C ASN A 131 36.25 -9.23 19.94
N TYR A 132 37.53 -9.32 20.28
CA TYR A 132 38.30 -8.20 20.82
C TYR A 132 38.62 -7.16 19.75
N TYR A 133 38.89 -7.64 18.53
CA TYR A 133 39.33 -6.72 17.48
C TYR A 133 38.24 -5.75 17.05
N CYS A 134 36.99 -6.13 17.03
CA CYS A 134 35.87 -5.22 16.75
C CYS A 134 35.78 -4.08 17.77
N THR A 135 36.00 -4.41 19.03
CA THR A 135 35.91 -3.42 20.12
C THR A 135 37.19 -2.56 20.22
N ILE A 136 38.38 -3.14 19.95
CA ILE A 136 39.65 -2.40 19.91
C ILE A 136 39.71 -1.50 18.68
N ALA A 137 39.07 -1.90 17.55
CA ALA A 137 38.89 -1.05 16.39
C ALA A 137 38.00 0.19 16.65
N ALA A 138 37.63 0.44 17.90
CA ALA A 138 37.00 1.68 18.33
C ALA A 138 37.73 2.94 17.83
N SER A 139 39.06 2.89 17.69
CA SER A 139 39.79 3.87 16.88
C SER A 139 40.79 3.21 15.96
N ASP A 140 41.00 3.76 14.78
CA ASP A 140 42.03 3.30 13.83
C ASP A 140 43.42 3.30 14.46
N THR A 141 43.68 4.28 15.31
CA THR A 141 44.93 4.45 16.04
C THR A 141 45.13 3.35 17.07
N LEU A 142 44.15 3.07 17.91
CA LEU A 142 44.18 2.00 18.91
C LEU A 142 44.32 0.63 18.25
N PHE A 143 43.63 0.39 17.17
CA PHE A 143 43.68 -0.87 16.41
C PHE A 143 45.09 -1.11 15.81
N ARG A 144 45.63 -0.14 15.10
CA ARG A 144 46.96 -0.25 14.46
C ARG A 144 48.09 -0.39 15.45
N GLN A 145 47.99 0.24 16.61
CA GLN A 145 48.99 0.13 17.68
C GLN A 145 48.84 -1.16 18.47
N GLY A 146 47.63 -1.62 18.76
CA GLY A 146 47.36 -2.91 19.39
C GLY A 146 47.88 -4.10 18.60
N PHE A 147 48.03 -3.93 17.26
CA PHE A 147 48.63 -4.93 16.38
C PHE A 147 50.12 -5.13 16.53
N LYS A 148 50.81 -4.07 16.92
CA LYS A 148 52.29 -4.09 17.05
C LYS A 148 52.75 -4.66 18.38
N ASN A 149 51.86 -4.78 19.38
CA ASN A 149 52.20 -5.20 20.74
C ASN A 149 51.38 -6.41 21.16
N PRO A 150 51.88 -7.27 22.04
CA PRO A 150 51.28 -8.57 22.40
C PRO A 150 50.01 -8.44 23.28
N TRP A 151 49.08 -7.60 22.92
CA TRP A 151 47.73 -7.58 23.53
C TRP A 151 47.08 -8.93 23.47
N SER A 152 47.23 -9.62 22.34
CA SER A 152 46.73 -10.95 22.11
C SER A 152 47.23 -11.96 23.13
N GLU A 153 48.46 -11.86 23.58
CA GLU A 153 49.00 -12.78 24.59
C GLU A 153 48.44 -12.51 25.99
N LEU A 154 48.25 -11.24 26.34
CA LEU A 154 47.76 -10.89 27.68
C LEU A 154 46.26 -11.16 27.86
N PHE A 155 45.45 -10.92 26.83
CA PHE A 155 44.01 -11.06 26.91
C PHE A 155 43.48 -12.40 26.38
N SER A 156 44.26 -13.17 25.62
CA SER A 156 43.93 -14.53 25.24
C SER A 156 43.78 -15.52 26.42
N ILE A 157 44.45 -15.18 27.52
CA ILE A 157 44.42 -15.97 28.79
C ILE A 157 43.24 -15.56 29.69
N LEU A 158 42.62 -14.39 29.46
CA LEU A 158 41.59 -13.81 30.31
C LEU A 158 40.20 -14.00 29.74
N TYR A 159 39.46 -14.97 30.29
CA TYR A 159 38.02 -15.13 29.98
C TYR A 159 37.20 -13.93 30.48
N ASN A 160 36.12 -13.58 29.77
CA ASN A 160 35.20 -12.49 30.10
C ASN A 160 35.81 -11.09 30.10
N THR A 161 36.48 -10.73 29.02
CA THR A 161 37.04 -9.41 28.86
C THR A 161 36.06 -8.47 28.17
N THR A 162 35.88 -7.26 28.71
CA THR A 162 35.09 -6.20 28.10
C THR A 162 35.98 -4.98 27.86
N VAL A 163 36.03 -4.50 26.61
CA VAL A 163 36.77 -3.27 26.25
C VAL A 163 35.79 -2.11 26.20
N VAL A 164 36.10 -1.04 26.90
CA VAL A 164 35.30 0.19 27.01
C VAL A 164 36.13 1.34 26.43
N PRO A 165 35.82 1.80 25.21
CA PRO A 165 36.48 2.98 24.64
C PRO A 165 36.26 4.22 25.50
N VAL A 166 37.31 4.94 25.85
CA VAL A 166 37.22 6.18 26.62
C VAL A 166 37.39 7.40 25.71
N ASN A 167 38.33 7.31 24.75
CA ASN A 167 38.51 8.29 23.69
C ASN A 167 39.27 7.61 22.51
N ASP A 168 39.60 8.37 21.47
CA ASP A 168 40.28 7.87 20.27
C ASP A 168 41.67 7.25 20.48
N THR A 169 42.29 7.51 21.62
CA THR A 169 43.65 7.06 21.98
C THR A 169 43.71 6.17 23.22
N ALA A 170 42.61 5.94 23.90
CA ALA A 170 42.57 5.21 25.17
C ALA A 170 41.29 4.38 25.36
N CYS A 171 41.46 3.23 26.03
CA CYS A 171 40.34 2.40 26.45
C CYS A 171 40.57 1.84 27.85
N ALA A 172 39.47 1.56 28.52
CA ALA A 172 39.47 0.76 29.76
C ALA A 172 39.15 -0.69 29.36
N VAL A 173 39.79 -1.64 30.02
CA VAL A 173 39.61 -3.07 29.82
C VAL A 173 39.23 -3.73 31.15
N VAL A 174 38.09 -4.35 31.21
CA VAL A 174 37.68 -5.16 32.34
C VAL A 174 37.94 -6.61 32.01
N ALA A 175 38.80 -7.26 32.80
CA ALA A 175 39.18 -8.64 32.60
C ALA A 175 39.17 -9.34 33.98
N ASN A 176 38.42 -10.42 34.11
CA ASN A 176 38.22 -11.17 35.38
C ASN A 176 37.80 -10.28 36.57
N GLY A 177 37.01 -9.23 36.29
CA GLY A 177 36.55 -8.30 37.29
C GLY A 177 37.59 -7.25 37.71
N LEU A 178 38.76 -7.19 37.09
CA LEU A 178 39.78 -6.17 37.28
C LEU A 178 39.76 -5.14 36.16
N LEU A 179 40.08 -3.88 36.51
CA LEU A 179 40.11 -2.79 35.53
C LEU A 179 41.54 -2.48 35.10
N TYR A 180 41.76 -2.50 33.83
CA TYR A 180 43.00 -2.07 33.21
C TYR A 180 42.74 -0.82 32.41
N TYR A 181 43.75 0.08 32.34
CA TYR A 181 43.77 1.21 31.45
C TYR A 181 44.83 1.02 30.36
N TYR A 182 44.44 1.27 29.14
CA TYR A 182 45.35 1.28 28.01
C TYR A 182 45.27 2.58 27.26
N SER A 183 46.43 3.12 26.89
CA SER A 183 46.52 4.25 25.96
C SER A 183 47.64 4.04 24.96
N VAL A 184 47.49 4.67 23.78
CA VAL A 184 48.48 4.66 22.71
C VAL A 184 49.84 5.18 23.18
N SER A 185 49.87 6.01 24.21
CA SER A 185 51.11 6.54 24.80
C SER A 185 51.83 5.57 25.71
N THR A 186 51.11 4.66 26.37
CA THR A 186 51.68 3.71 27.35
C THR A 186 52.06 2.37 26.72
N LEU A 187 51.45 2.02 25.60
CA LEU A 187 51.69 0.79 24.81
C LEU A 187 51.46 -0.53 25.57
N GLN A 188 51.10 -0.49 26.83
CA GLN A 188 50.81 -1.67 27.68
C GLN A 188 49.60 -1.38 28.56
N PRO A 189 48.70 -2.39 28.77
CA PRO A 189 47.63 -2.25 29.73
C PRO A 189 48.19 -2.14 31.14
N LYS A 190 47.80 -1.09 31.82
CA LYS A 190 48.17 -0.85 33.23
C LYS A 190 46.98 -1.24 34.13
N LEU A 191 47.21 -2.19 35.07
CA LEU A 191 46.24 -2.51 36.10
C LEU A 191 45.96 -1.28 36.97
N ILE A 192 44.72 -1.00 37.22
CA ILE A 192 44.30 0.03 38.20
C ILE A 192 44.17 -0.61 39.54
N GLU A 193 45.26 -0.61 40.29
CA GLU A 193 45.40 -1.29 41.60
C GLU A 193 44.56 -0.66 42.73
N SER A 194 44.09 0.54 42.57
CA SER A 194 43.35 1.30 43.58
C SER A 194 41.88 0.87 43.74
N LEU A 195 41.41 -0.08 42.93
CA LEU A 195 40.06 -0.57 42.96
C LEU A 195 39.98 -1.91 43.76
N PRO A 196 39.54 -1.90 45.04
CA PRO A 196 39.34 -3.10 45.83
C PRO A 196 38.07 -3.82 45.45
N LEU A 197 37.39 -3.40 44.42
CA LEU A 197 36.06 -3.82 43.97
C LEU A 197 36.17 -4.74 42.78
N HIS A 198 35.40 -5.83 42.78
CA HIS A 198 35.22 -6.68 41.63
C HIS A 198 34.21 -6.06 40.69
N ILE A 199 34.61 -5.76 39.45
CA ILE A 199 33.74 -5.09 38.46
C ILE A 199 32.88 -6.11 37.74
N ARG A 200 31.57 -5.88 37.78
CA ARG A 200 30.60 -6.69 37.03
C ARG A 200 30.44 -6.22 35.58
N LYS A 201 30.34 -4.93 35.38
CA LYS A 201 30.18 -4.30 34.06
C LYS A 201 30.74 -2.88 34.10
N ALA A 202 31.50 -2.51 33.08
CA ALA A 202 31.95 -1.13 32.86
C ALA A 202 31.35 -0.57 31.59
N PHE A 203 31.18 0.75 31.51
CA PHE A 203 30.59 1.47 30.41
C PHE A 203 30.96 2.95 30.47
N THR A 204 30.69 3.69 29.39
CA THR A 204 30.85 5.15 29.39
C THR A 204 29.51 5.84 29.15
N ILE A 205 29.31 6.99 29.83
CA ILE A 205 28.26 7.96 29.53
C ILE A 205 28.95 9.31 29.36
N ASP A 206 28.72 9.99 28.24
CA ASP A 206 29.34 11.27 27.90
C ASP A 206 30.88 11.28 28.06
N GLY A 207 31.54 10.19 27.71
CA GLY A 207 32.98 10.04 27.82
C GLY A 207 33.51 9.79 29.24
N GLN A 208 32.68 9.81 30.29
CA GLN A 208 33.00 9.46 31.62
C GLN A 208 32.89 7.96 31.85
N LEU A 209 33.91 7.32 32.43
CA LEU A 209 33.89 5.90 32.75
C LEU A 209 33.09 5.63 34.01
N TYR A 210 32.16 4.68 33.91
CA TYR A 210 31.35 4.16 35.02
C TYR A 210 31.50 2.65 35.11
N PHE A 211 31.28 2.11 36.31
CA PHE A 211 31.20 0.65 36.47
C PHE A 211 30.23 0.25 37.59
N PHE A 212 29.64 -0.92 37.43
CA PHE A 212 28.95 -1.62 38.51
C PHE A 212 29.91 -2.63 39.16
N ASP A 213 29.97 -2.61 40.51
CA ASP A 213 30.67 -3.65 41.23
C ASP A 213 29.91 -4.98 41.29
N ALA A 214 30.50 -5.99 41.92
CA ALA A 214 29.83 -7.29 42.09
C ALA A 214 28.58 -7.24 42.99
N SER A 215 28.37 -6.14 43.71
CA SER A 215 27.19 -5.84 44.53
C SER A 215 26.17 -4.95 43.82
N ASN A 216 26.40 -4.65 42.55
CA ASN A 216 25.58 -3.77 41.70
C ASN A 216 25.52 -2.31 42.17
N LYS A 217 26.51 -1.87 42.93
CA LYS A 217 26.67 -0.45 43.24
C LYS A 217 27.36 0.23 42.06
N LEU A 218 26.91 1.45 41.73
CA LEU A 218 27.43 2.24 40.63
C LEU A 218 28.52 3.19 41.08
N TYR A 219 29.60 3.21 40.35
CA TYR A 219 30.73 4.13 40.57
C TYR A 219 31.10 4.81 39.24
N ALA A 220 31.47 6.08 39.34
CA ALA A 220 32.23 6.79 38.29
C ALA A 220 33.72 6.74 38.63
N TYR A 221 34.56 6.52 37.65
CA TYR A 221 36.00 6.50 37.78
C TYR A 221 36.64 7.65 37.00
N ASP A 222 37.39 8.47 37.72
CA ASP A 222 38.19 9.56 37.18
C ASP A 222 39.62 9.03 36.86
N LEU A 223 39.88 8.84 35.60
CA LEU A 223 41.15 8.31 35.10
C LEU A 223 42.35 9.24 35.37
N PHE A 224 42.14 10.56 35.52
CA PHE A 224 43.20 11.53 35.74
C PHE A 224 43.55 11.61 37.25
N LYS A 225 42.51 11.55 38.09
CA LYS A 225 42.71 11.61 39.54
C LYS A 225 42.97 10.25 40.17
N ASN A 226 42.82 9.16 39.40
CA ASN A 226 42.88 7.80 39.92
C ASN A 226 41.95 7.57 41.12
N SER A 227 40.74 8.09 41.06
CA SER A 227 39.77 8.04 42.12
C SER A 227 38.38 7.62 41.59
N PHE A 228 37.60 7.04 42.47
CA PHE A 228 36.20 6.66 42.13
C PHE A 228 35.22 7.25 43.14
N ILE A 229 34.02 7.53 42.61
CA ILE A 229 32.93 8.14 43.41
C ILE A 229 31.68 7.29 43.20
N GLN A 230 31.04 6.89 44.31
CA GLN A 230 29.81 6.13 44.27
C GLN A 230 28.63 7.04 43.90
N TYR A 231 27.79 6.55 43.00
CA TYR A 231 26.51 7.17 42.61
C TYR A 231 25.34 6.40 43.26
N ALA A 232 24.34 7.13 43.74
CA ALA A 232 23.08 6.56 44.14
C ALA A 232 22.21 6.27 42.91
N LEU A 233 21.53 5.11 42.90
CA LEU A 233 20.52 4.81 41.90
C LEU A 233 19.15 5.08 42.50
N THR A 234 18.32 5.86 41.80
CA THR A 234 16.93 6.14 42.16
C THR A 234 15.97 5.73 41.02
N ASP A 235 14.73 5.45 41.34
CA ASP A 235 13.66 5.28 40.38
C ASP A 235 13.06 6.63 39.96
N GLU A 236 12.05 6.61 39.07
CA GLU A 236 11.38 7.81 38.57
C GLU A 236 10.67 8.62 39.71
N TYR A 237 10.44 8.02 40.85
CA TYR A 237 9.79 8.63 42.01
C TYR A 237 10.79 9.09 43.09
N GLY A 238 12.10 8.96 42.81
CA GLY A 238 13.17 9.31 43.73
C GLY A 238 13.43 8.27 44.83
N SER A 239 12.81 7.09 44.79
CA SER A 239 13.07 5.99 45.70
C SER A 239 14.34 5.25 45.30
N SER A 240 15.03 4.60 46.27
CA SER A 240 16.23 3.82 45.99
C SER A 240 15.97 2.69 45.00
N PHE A 241 16.68 2.68 43.91
CA PHE A 241 16.61 1.63 42.89
C PHE A 241 17.70 0.59 43.12
N ASN A 242 17.26 -0.66 43.32
CA ASN A 242 18.17 -1.76 43.57
C ASN A 242 18.23 -2.74 42.40
N ILE A 243 19.42 -2.97 41.86
CA ILE A 243 19.64 -3.99 40.84
C ILE A 243 19.78 -5.34 41.57
N GLN A 244 18.93 -6.30 41.21
CA GLN A 244 18.96 -7.64 41.79
C GLN A 244 20.28 -8.33 41.42
N LYS A 245 20.86 -9.09 42.39
CA LYS A 245 22.10 -9.83 42.15
C LYS A 245 21.88 -10.99 41.18
N GLU A 246 20.75 -11.67 41.34
CA GLU A 246 20.31 -12.78 40.48
C GLU A 246 19.18 -12.29 39.56
N ASN A 247 19.05 -12.87 38.37
CA ASN A 247 18.01 -12.54 37.37
C ASN A 247 18.01 -11.09 36.87
N SER A 248 19.16 -10.42 36.90
CA SER A 248 19.36 -9.13 36.24
C SER A 248 20.51 -9.18 35.26
N SER A 249 20.34 -8.48 34.14
CA SER A 249 21.35 -8.32 33.12
C SER A 249 21.61 -6.83 32.85
N ILE A 250 22.88 -6.48 32.67
CA ILE A 250 23.32 -5.13 32.35
C ILE A 250 23.97 -5.19 30.97
N PHE A 251 23.33 -4.59 29.99
CA PHE A 251 23.80 -4.56 28.59
C PHE A 251 24.41 -3.20 28.31
N TRP A 252 25.59 -3.22 27.76
CA TRP A 252 26.26 -2.06 27.19
C TRP A 252 27.31 -2.54 26.20
N GLU A 253 27.40 -1.91 25.07
CA GLU A 253 28.40 -2.12 24.06
C GLU A 253 28.95 -0.76 23.58
N ALA A 254 30.15 -0.78 23.01
CA ALA A 254 30.78 0.42 22.49
C ALA A 254 29.86 1.12 21.48
N GLY A 255 29.60 2.41 21.71
CA GLY A 255 28.67 3.21 20.92
C GLY A 255 27.25 3.33 21.47
N MET A 256 26.92 2.66 22.57
CA MET A 256 25.70 2.94 23.30
C MET A 256 25.86 4.17 24.18
N GLU A 257 24.88 5.08 24.16
CA GLU A 257 24.87 6.28 24.99
C GLU A 257 24.74 5.95 26.49
N THR A 258 23.98 4.93 26.84
CA THR A 258 23.71 4.50 28.22
C THR A 258 23.49 3.00 28.27
N PRO A 259 23.81 2.31 29.41
CA PRO A 259 23.50 0.91 29.56
C PRO A 259 22.01 0.66 29.71
N VAL A 260 21.60 -0.56 29.37
CA VAL A 260 20.24 -1.07 29.59
C VAL A 260 20.29 -2.10 30.70
N ILE A 261 19.49 -1.88 31.76
CA ILE A 261 19.35 -2.78 32.89
C ILE A 261 18.04 -3.55 32.73
N VAL A 262 18.12 -4.88 32.65
CA VAL A 262 16.94 -5.75 32.53
C VAL A 262 16.82 -6.61 33.76
N GLN A 263 15.67 -6.54 34.44
CA GLN A 263 15.32 -7.42 35.59
C GLN A 263 13.79 -7.56 35.69
N GLN A 264 13.31 -8.70 36.15
CA GLN A 264 11.88 -8.94 36.42
C GLN A 264 10.96 -8.56 35.23
N GLY A 265 11.34 -8.94 34.01
CA GLY A 265 10.54 -8.65 32.85
C GLY A 265 10.43 -7.15 32.48
N LYS A 266 11.29 -6.29 33.05
CA LYS A 266 11.32 -4.85 32.79
C LYS A 266 12.72 -4.39 32.41
N ALA A 267 12.80 -3.27 31.68
CA ALA A 267 14.06 -2.64 31.29
C ALA A 267 14.09 -1.18 31.73
N TRP A 268 15.25 -0.77 32.23
CA TRP A 268 15.54 0.59 32.66
C TRP A 268 16.81 1.12 32.04
N ILE A 269 16.91 2.43 31.92
CA ILE A 269 18.14 3.14 31.59
C ILE A 269 18.50 4.13 32.68
N PRO A 270 19.76 4.19 33.11
CA PRO A 270 20.22 5.19 34.06
C PRO A 270 20.50 6.51 33.33
N GLU A 271 19.85 7.56 33.82
CA GLU A 271 20.03 8.94 33.32
C GLU A 271 20.68 9.77 34.44
N LYS A 272 21.72 10.57 34.07
CA LYS A 272 22.45 11.39 35.05
C LYS A 272 21.61 12.58 35.52
N MET A 273 21.46 12.67 36.82
CA MET A 273 20.78 13.79 37.50
C MET A 273 21.80 14.82 38.01
N LYS A 274 21.34 15.89 38.68
CA LYS A 274 22.22 16.82 39.37
C LYS A 274 22.80 16.16 40.61
N GLY A 275 24.13 16.25 40.78
CA GLY A 275 24.81 15.66 41.93
C GLY A 275 25.36 14.26 41.67
N LEU A 276 25.34 13.40 42.71
CA LEU A 276 25.87 12.03 42.64
C LEU A 276 24.73 11.00 42.54
N GLU A 277 23.73 11.31 41.72
CA GLU A 277 22.56 10.46 41.52
C GLU A 277 22.39 10.14 40.04
N MET A 278 21.95 8.90 39.77
CA MET A 278 21.42 8.47 38.48
C MET A 278 20.03 7.92 38.66
N GLN A 279 19.09 8.47 37.90
CA GLN A 279 17.70 8.02 37.87
C GLN A 279 17.54 6.90 36.84
N CYS A 280 17.03 5.76 37.30
CA CYS A 280 16.69 4.62 36.44
C CYS A 280 15.28 4.82 35.88
N ARG A 281 15.19 5.25 34.61
CA ARG A 281 13.92 5.45 33.94
C ARG A 281 13.45 4.14 33.29
N LEU A 282 12.19 3.77 33.54
CA LEU A 282 11.57 2.61 32.91
C LEU A 282 11.39 2.85 31.40
N VAL A 283 11.88 1.93 30.56
CA VAL A 283 11.80 2.05 29.09
C VAL A 283 11.07 0.89 28.44
N ALA A 284 10.86 -0.21 29.16
CA ALA A 284 10.05 -1.33 28.71
C ALA A 284 9.56 -2.18 29.86
N GLU A 285 8.42 -2.83 29.67
CA GLU A 285 7.87 -3.88 30.55
C GLU A 285 7.21 -4.99 29.73
N GLY A 286 6.90 -6.12 30.35
CA GLY A 286 6.35 -7.28 29.65
C GLY A 286 7.40 -8.03 28.81
N LEU A 287 8.68 -7.92 29.18
CA LEU A 287 9.77 -8.60 28.51
C LEU A 287 9.68 -10.12 28.73
N PRO A 288 10.11 -10.94 27.75
CA PRO A 288 10.04 -12.39 27.87
C PRO A 288 11.00 -12.91 28.92
N GLU A 289 10.48 -13.43 30.01
CA GLU A 289 11.27 -13.89 31.20
C GLU A 289 12.12 -15.13 30.92
N ASN A 290 11.66 -16.04 30.02
CA ASN A 290 12.33 -17.29 29.70
C ASN A 290 13.20 -17.21 28.43
N THR A 291 13.74 -16.02 28.12
CA THR A 291 14.57 -15.81 26.94
C THR A 291 15.97 -15.37 27.33
N LEU A 292 16.98 -16.11 26.82
CA LEU A 292 18.37 -15.72 27.04
C LEU A 292 18.70 -14.51 26.17
N LEU A 293 18.51 -13.32 26.73
CA LEU A 293 18.92 -12.06 26.10
C LEU A 293 20.45 -11.94 26.16
N ARG A 294 21.04 -11.43 25.09
CA ARG A 294 22.49 -11.25 24.97
C ARG A 294 22.88 -9.81 24.67
N PHE A 295 22.02 -9.11 23.93
CA PHE A 295 22.30 -7.77 23.44
C PHE A 295 21.09 -6.87 23.69
N ALA A 296 21.35 -5.62 23.96
CA ALA A 296 20.32 -4.58 24.02
C ALA A 296 20.84 -3.32 23.33
N GLN A 297 19.96 -2.62 22.67
CA GLN A 297 20.23 -1.30 22.10
C GLN A 297 19.01 -0.42 22.38
N TYR A 298 19.25 0.76 22.94
CA TYR A 298 18.19 1.75 23.16
C TYR A 298 18.35 2.94 22.22
N LYS A 299 17.29 3.30 21.55
CA LYS A 299 17.18 4.50 20.72
C LYS A 299 16.29 5.51 21.44
N LYS A 300 16.87 6.62 21.92
CA LYS A 300 16.18 7.64 22.68
C LYS A 300 15.08 8.33 21.88
N SER A 301 15.36 8.66 20.61
CA SER A 301 14.34 9.13 19.66
C SER A 301 13.34 8.02 19.42
N GLY A 302 12.04 8.28 19.63
CA GLY A 302 10.95 7.30 19.48
C GLY A 302 10.84 6.26 20.59
N ASN A 303 11.72 6.27 21.61
CA ASN A 303 11.69 5.32 22.74
C ASN A 303 11.70 3.84 22.33
N TYR A 304 12.57 3.46 21.38
CA TYR A 304 12.71 2.07 20.98
C TYR A 304 13.77 1.34 21.79
N LEU A 305 13.40 0.18 22.30
CA LEU A 305 14.34 -0.78 22.89
C LEU A 305 14.42 -2.02 22.00
N PHE A 306 15.61 -2.36 21.59
CA PHE A 306 15.93 -3.57 20.82
C PHE A 306 16.61 -4.57 21.71
N LEU A 307 16.11 -5.81 21.74
CA LEU A 307 16.70 -6.88 22.53
C LEU A 307 17.02 -8.07 21.64
N GLY A 308 18.28 -8.43 21.55
CA GLY A 308 18.78 -9.58 20.81
C GLY A 308 18.88 -10.82 21.70
N SER A 309 18.31 -11.91 21.25
CA SER A 309 18.33 -13.20 21.94
C SER A 309 19.40 -14.12 21.34
N ALA A 310 19.88 -15.06 22.14
CA ALA A 310 20.80 -16.10 21.69
C ALA A 310 20.18 -17.06 20.66
N SER A 311 18.84 -17.25 20.66
CA SER A 311 18.16 -18.29 19.86
C SER A 311 16.71 -17.97 19.50
N LYS A 312 16.18 -16.82 19.93
CA LYS A 312 14.78 -16.41 19.74
C LYS A 312 14.60 -15.20 18.83
N GLY A 313 15.65 -14.76 18.13
CA GLY A 313 15.58 -13.59 17.27
C GLY A 313 15.67 -12.28 18.03
N ILE A 314 14.97 -11.26 17.54
CA ILE A 314 15.01 -9.89 18.07
C ILE A 314 13.62 -9.46 18.55
N TYR A 315 13.59 -8.75 19.66
CA TYR A 315 12.42 -8.06 20.19
C TYR A 315 12.60 -6.56 19.99
N VAL A 316 11.61 -5.93 19.39
CA VAL A 316 11.52 -4.48 19.19
C VAL A 316 10.40 -3.97 20.05
N ILE A 317 10.73 -3.15 21.06
CA ILE A 317 9.81 -2.68 22.06
C ILE A 317 9.73 -1.16 21.96
N HIS A 318 8.52 -0.64 21.98
CA HIS A 318 8.29 0.80 22.06
C HIS A 318 7.08 1.11 22.95
N ARG A 319 7.05 2.32 23.47
CA ARG A 319 5.95 2.77 24.33
C ARG A 319 4.75 3.14 23.49
N ASN A 320 3.58 2.66 23.87
CA ASN A 320 2.32 3.08 23.29
C ASN A 320 2.10 4.58 23.52
N GLN A 321 1.81 5.29 22.45
CA GLN A 321 1.55 6.74 22.51
C GLN A 321 0.08 7.03 22.84
N LEU A 322 -0.79 6.09 22.51
CA LEU A 322 -2.23 6.17 22.62
C LEU A 322 -2.72 5.13 23.63
N VAL A 323 -3.73 5.48 24.39
CA VAL A 323 -4.30 4.64 25.44
C VAL A 323 -5.76 4.41 25.13
N SER A 324 -6.15 3.16 24.82
CA SER A 324 -7.55 2.78 24.71
C SER A 324 -8.13 2.45 26.08
N ARG A 325 -9.09 3.22 26.54
CA ARG A 325 -9.78 3.02 27.80
C ARG A 325 -11.09 2.29 27.57
N GLN A 326 -11.25 1.16 28.21
CA GLN A 326 -12.49 0.38 28.23
C GLN A 326 -13.12 0.47 29.63
N PRO A 327 -14.42 0.25 29.78
CA PRO A 327 -15.04 0.12 31.10
C PRO A 327 -14.56 -1.13 31.82
N ASP A 328 -14.36 -1.03 33.12
CA ASP A 328 -13.86 -2.15 33.96
C ASP A 328 -14.84 -3.35 33.95
N VAL A 329 -16.11 -3.09 33.87
CA VAL A 329 -17.18 -4.10 33.83
C VAL A 329 -18.21 -3.66 32.78
N LEU A 330 -18.55 -4.54 31.85
CA LEU A 330 -19.69 -4.38 30.93
C LEU A 330 -20.85 -5.24 31.41
N ASP A 331 -22.04 -4.65 31.51
CA ASP A 331 -23.26 -5.41 31.50
C ASP A 331 -23.46 -6.10 30.15
N ILE A 332 -24.01 -7.30 30.14
CA ILE A 332 -24.26 -8.09 28.92
C ILE A 332 -25.10 -7.33 27.86
N ASN A 333 -25.83 -6.31 28.27
CA ASN A 333 -26.65 -5.47 27.44
C ASN A 333 -25.99 -4.14 27.03
N GLN A 334 -24.73 -3.90 27.44
CA GLN A 334 -23.99 -2.69 27.14
C GLN A 334 -23.04 -2.90 25.97
N THR A 335 -22.75 -1.83 25.26
CA THR A 335 -21.79 -1.80 24.15
C THR A 335 -20.56 -0.98 24.52
N ASN A 336 -19.41 -1.37 24.02
CA ASN A 336 -18.17 -0.58 24.09
C ASN A 336 -18.08 0.49 23.00
N SER A 337 -19.02 0.52 22.07
CA SER A 337 -19.05 1.50 21.00
C SER A 337 -19.65 2.81 21.49
N PHE A 338 -18.83 3.83 21.54
CA PHE A 338 -19.24 5.15 22.02
C PHE A 338 -19.19 6.18 20.88
N TYR A 339 -20.05 7.19 20.96
CA TYR A 339 -20.18 8.26 19.95
C TYR A 339 -19.95 9.65 20.52
N SER A 340 -20.31 9.87 21.78
CA SER A 340 -20.17 11.13 22.48
C SER A 340 -19.76 10.91 23.92
N GLN A 341 -19.14 11.90 24.54
CA GLN A 341 -18.55 11.80 25.88
C GLN A 341 -18.44 13.16 26.54
N ILE A 342 -18.46 13.17 27.85
CA ILE A 342 -18.14 14.35 28.67
C ILE A 342 -17.27 13.96 29.85
N GLU A 343 -16.44 14.85 30.31
CA GLU A 343 -15.67 14.69 31.55
C GLU A 343 -16.53 15.09 32.74
N LEU A 344 -16.48 14.29 33.78
CA LEU A 344 -17.13 14.55 35.06
C LEU A 344 -16.17 15.30 36.01
N PRO A 345 -16.66 15.98 37.04
CA PRO A 345 -15.81 16.73 38.01
C PRO A 345 -14.76 15.87 38.73
N ASP A 346 -14.98 14.58 38.82
CA ASP A 346 -14.05 13.61 39.41
C ASP A 346 -12.99 13.08 38.44
N GLY A 347 -12.96 13.59 37.20
CA GLY A 347 -12.05 13.18 36.15
C GLY A 347 -12.44 11.89 35.40
N ASN A 348 -13.57 11.27 35.78
CA ASN A 348 -14.14 10.16 35.02
C ASN A 348 -14.84 10.69 33.78
N ILE A 349 -15.08 9.82 32.81
CA ILE A 349 -15.75 10.17 31.55
C ILE A 349 -17.07 9.44 31.46
N LEU A 350 -18.15 10.21 31.31
CA LEU A 350 -19.47 9.69 31.00
C LEU A 350 -19.66 9.63 29.49
N THR A 351 -20.01 8.45 28.98
CA THR A 351 -20.29 8.21 27.57
C THR A 351 -21.78 8.40 27.26
N ASN A 352 -22.14 8.50 26.00
CA ASN A 352 -23.52 8.60 25.52
C ASN A 352 -24.40 7.40 25.91
N THR A 353 -23.80 6.26 26.19
CA THR A 353 -24.52 5.04 26.64
C THR A 353 -24.74 4.98 28.15
N GLY A 354 -24.32 6.00 28.91
CA GLY A 354 -24.38 6.02 30.37
C GLY A 354 -23.25 5.26 31.07
N VAL A 355 -22.34 4.65 30.28
CA VAL A 355 -21.15 3.97 30.80
C VAL A 355 -20.13 5.01 31.25
N ILE A 356 -19.54 4.79 32.40
CA ILE A 356 -18.49 5.64 32.96
C ILE A 356 -17.14 4.95 32.84
N ILE A 357 -16.17 5.68 32.32
CA ILE A 357 -14.78 5.22 32.16
C ILE A 357 -13.86 6.12 32.98
N GLY A 358 -13.03 5.52 33.83
CA GLY A 358 -12.08 6.28 34.67
C GLY A 358 -11.41 5.42 35.71
N ASN A 359 -10.64 6.08 36.57
CA ASN A 359 -9.82 5.39 37.61
C ASN A 359 -10.64 4.94 38.82
N ASN A 360 -11.88 5.39 38.97
CA ASN A 360 -12.74 5.04 40.13
C ASN A 360 -14.23 5.06 39.74
N PRO A 361 -14.68 4.20 38.80
CA PRO A 361 -16.04 4.24 38.26
C PRO A 361 -17.12 3.87 39.29
N ALA A 362 -16.74 3.24 40.41
CA ALA A 362 -17.66 2.72 41.42
C ALA A 362 -18.41 3.81 42.26
N HIS A 363 -18.00 5.08 42.16
CA HIS A 363 -18.57 6.16 42.96
C HIS A 363 -19.58 7.05 42.20
N SER A 364 -19.82 6.81 40.92
CA SER A 364 -20.70 7.64 40.14
C SER A 364 -22.07 6.99 39.98
N ASN A 365 -23.03 7.41 40.84
CA ASN A 365 -24.44 7.01 40.76
C ASN A 365 -25.18 7.72 39.63
N PHE A 366 -24.68 7.63 38.38
CA PHE A 366 -25.41 8.14 37.23
C PHE A 366 -26.42 7.10 36.75
N ASN A 367 -27.68 7.25 37.12
CA ASN A 367 -28.76 6.44 36.57
C ASN A 367 -29.34 7.10 35.34
N ILE A 368 -28.54 7.13 34.24
CA ILE A 368 -29.01 7.52 32.92
C ILE A 368 -29.47 6.24 32.27
N SER A 369 -30.75 6.19 31.86
CA SER A 369 -31.28 5.05 31.12
C SER A 369 -30.50 4.82 29.84
N PRO A 370 -29.92 3.64 29.60
CA PRO A 370 -29.03 3.38 28.47
C PRO A 370 -29.83 3.13 27.20
N HIS A 371 -30.38 4.15 26.57
CA HIS A 371 -31.02 4.02 25.27
C HIS A 371 -30.48 5.05 24.27
N PHE A 372 -29.54 4.57 23.49
CA PHE A 372 -29.12 4.94 22.14
C PHE A 372 -29.43 6.37 21.68
N LEU A 373 -28.73 7.39 22.22
CA LEU A 373 -28.59 8.64 21.53
C LEU A 373 -27.10 9.02 21.47
N ASN A 374 -26.64 9.38 20.29
CA ASN A 374 -25.22 9.59 20.01
C ASN A 374 -24.68 10.88 20.59
N SER A 375 -25.41 11.59 21.44
CA SER A 375 -24.96 12.88 21.98
C SER A 375 -25.23 13.01 23.46
N VAL A 376 -24.20 13.43 24.19
CA VAL A 376 -24.28 13.91 25.57
C VAL A 376 -23.52 15.23 25.64
N TYR A 377 -24.07 16.24 26.35
CA TYR A 377 -23.49 17.58 26.36
C TYR A 377 -23.56 18.19 27.75
N GLU A 378 -22.50 18.84 28.16
CA GLU A 378 -22.45 19.56 29.43
C GLU A 378 -22.94 21.00 29.23
N LEU A 379 -24.06 21.33 29.84
CA LEU A 379 -24.63 22.68 29.80
C LEU A 379 -23.97 23.61 30.82
N THR A 380 -23.73 23.08 32.02
CA THR A 380 -23.04 23.74 33.11
C THR A 380 -22.34 22.69 33.95
N ASP A 381 -21.42 23.08 34.85
CA ASP A 381 -20.75 22.18 35.80
C ASP A 381 -21.72 21.25 36.58
N SER A 382 -22.99 21.65 36.67
CA SER A 382 -24.00 20.94 37.44
C SER A 382 -25.07 20.27 36.59
N VAL A 383 -25.18 20.60 35.30
CA VAL A 383 -26.27 20.15 34.42
C VAL A 383 -25.70 19.64 33.12
N LEU A 384 -26.07 18.42 32.78
CA LEU A 384 -25.81 17.85 31.45
C LEU A 384 -27.12 17.63 30.70
N ILE A 385 -27.00 17.52 29.39
CA ILE A 385 -28.09 17.23 28.48
C ILE A 385 -27.77 15.93 27.76
N TYR A 386 -28.76 15.05 27.71
CA TYR A 386 -28.63 13.79 27.00
C TYR A 386 -29.95 13.47 26.30
N GLY A 387 -29.83 12.64 25.28
CA GLY A 387 -30.99 12.08 24.62
C GLY A 387 -31.29 10.66 25.11
N SER A 388 -32.56 10.29 25.14
CA SER A 388 -33.03 8.94 25.38
C SER A 388 -34.31 8.69 24.59
N HIS A 389 -34.34 7.65 23.78
CA HIS A 389 -35.41 7.32 22.83
C HIS A 389 -35.78 8.49 21.90
N ASP A 390 -36.94 9.08 22.14
CA ASP A 390 -37.49 10.20 21.39
C ASP A 390 -37.44 11.52 22.14
N SER A 391 -36.68 11.60 23.22
CA SER A 391 -36.73 12.72 24.15
C SER A 391 -35.35 13.22 24.52
N VAL A 392 -35.26 14.52 24.77
CA VAL A 392 -34.06 15.18 25.27
C VAL A 392 -34.31 15.58 26.72
N PHE A 393 -33.36 15.22 27.58
CA PHE A 393 -33.44 15.47 29.02
C PHE A 393 -32.27 16.36 29.47
N SER A 394 -32.52 17.13 30.52
CA SER A 394 -31.48 17.70 31.36
C SER A 394 -31.29 16.82 32.59
N TYR A 395 -30.05 16.59 33.00
CA TYR A 395 -29.71 15.86 34.20
C TYR A 395 -28.89 16.75 35.12
N ASN A 396 -29.37 16.90 36.34
CA ASN A 396 -28.64 17.65 37.37
C ASN A 396 -27.68 16.73 38.13
N LYS A 397 -26.37 16.97 37.95
CA LYS A 397 -25.28 16.16 38.55
C LYS A 397 -25.27 16.22 40.09
N LYS A 398 -25.84 17.26 40.70
CA LYS A 398 -25.88 17.44 42.17
C LYS A 398 -27.08 16.77 42.83
N THR A 399 -28.24 16.82 42.15
CA THR A 399 -29.48 16.28 42.70
C THR A 399 -29.83 14.91 42.12
N PHE A 400 -29.08 14.44 41.14
CA PHE A 400 -29.27 13.17 40.41
C PHE A 400 -30.67 13.04 39.75
N ASN A 401 -31.30 14.16 39.42
CA ASN A 401 -32.62 14.20 38.81
C ASN A 401 -32.57 14.54 37.34
N SER A 402 -33.33 13.78 36.56
CA SER A 402 -33.59 14.05 35.15
C SER A 402 -34.89 14.83 34.96
N ARG A 403 -34.89 15.82 34.09
CA ARG A 403 -36.05 16.57 33.67
C ARG A 403 -36.18 16.50 32.14
N LEU A 404 -37.35 16.11 31.66
CA LEU A 404 -37.66 16.17 30.25
C LEU A 404 -37.61 17.62 29.75
N LEU A 405 -36.87 17.87 28.73
CA LEU A 405 -36.78 19.17 28.05
C LEU A 405 -37.79 19.23 26.89
N PHE A 406 -37.70 18.25 26.00
CA PHE A 406 -38.65 18.15 24.87
C PHE A 406 -38.62 16.76 24.25
N VAL A 407 -39.71 16.45 23.50
CA VAL A 407 -39.82 15.21 22.73
C VAL A 407 -39.35 15.46 21.31
N SER A 408 -38.34 14.69 20.89
CA SER A 408 -37.77 14.67 19.53
C SER A 408 -38.34 13.52 18.72
N ALA A 409 -37.74 13.09 17.63
CA ALA A 409 -38.11 11.85 16.91
C ALA A 409 -37.29 10.66 17.44
N ILE A 410 -37.81 9.44 17.24
CA ILE A 410 -37.20 8.20 17.73
C ILE A 410 -35.82 8.01 17.13
N ASN A 411 -34.79 7.73 17.96
CA ASN A 411 -33.40 7.43 17.55
C ASN A 411 -32.68 8.55 16.80
N GLU A 412 -32.90 9.80 17.14
CA GLU A 412 -32.28 10.93 16.49
C GLU A 412 -31.02 11.43 17.20
N ASN A 413 -30.04 11.80 16.39
CA ASN A 413 -28.94 12.63 16.84
C ASN A 413 -29.44 14.07 17.01
N PHE A 414 -29.10 14.70 18.09
CA PHE A 414 -29.20 16.15 18.22
C PHE A 414 -27.81 16.78 18.24
N SER A 415 -27.73 17.98 17.72
CA SER A 415 -26.52 18.79 17.82
C SER A 415 -26.81 20.07 18.58
N VAL A 416 -25.86 20.53 19.32
CA VAL A 416 -25.96 21.75 20.13
C VAL A 416 -24.87 22.74 19.75
N ALA A 417 -25.20 24.04 19.82
CA ALA A 417 -24.23 25.13 19.74
C ALA A 417 -24.70 26.34 20.54
N PHE A 418 -23.75 27.04 21.12
CA PHE A 418 -24.03 28.37 21.67
C PHE A 418 -24.04 29.43 20.58
N SER A 419 -24.94 30.40 20.71
CA SER A 419 -24.87 31.66 20.01
C SER A 419 -25.14 32.77 21.05
N GLY A 420 -24.11 33.52 21.37
CA GLY A 420 -24.15 34.41 22.53
C GLY A 420 -24.30 33.62 23.83
N SER A 421 -25.34 33.93 24.62
CA SER A 421 -25.65 33.23 25.88
C SER A 421 -26.69 32.14 25.73
N ASP A 422 -27.26 31.95 24.56
CA ASP A 422 -28.35 31.02 24.29
C ASP A 422 -27.80 29.69 23.70
N LEU A 423 -28.34 28.59 24.19
CA LEU A 423 -27.99 27.27 23.69
C LEU A 423 -29.03 26.76 22.70
N TYR A 424 -28.62 26.57 21.46
CA TYR A 424 -29.46 26.08 20.39
C TYR A 424 -29.33 24.56 20.26
N PHE A 425 -30.45 23.90 20.06
CA PHE A 425 -30.57 22.48 19.75
C PHE A 425 -31.10 22.31 18.35
N ALA A 426 -30.48 21.49 17.57
CA ALA A 426 -30.96 21.13 16.24
C ALA A 426 -31.21 19.64 16.16
N SER A 427 -32.42 19.28 15.71
CA SER A 427 -32.87 17.91 15.48
C SER A 427 -33.67 17.83 14.17
N GLN A 428 -34.13 16.66 13.77
CA GLN A 428 -34.98 16.50 12.56
C GLN A 428 -36.33 17.23 12.71
N LYS A 429 -36.83 17.41 13.94
CA LYS A 429 -38.10 18.14 14.18
C LYS A 429 -37.97 19.65 14.10
N GLY A 430 -36.77 20.15 14.23
CA GLY A 430 -36.54 21.59 14.19
C GLY A 430 -35.40 22.06 15.07
N ILE A 431 -35.40 23.35 15.31
CA ILE A 431 -34.44 24.02 16.17
C ILE A 431 -35.16 24.57 17.39
N ALA A 432 -34.66 24.20 18.56
CA ALA A 432 -35.08 24.73 19.86
C ALA A 432 -33.95 25.56 20.47
N VAL A 433 -34.27 26.46 21.38
CA VAL A 433 -33.30 27.26 22.12
C VAL A 433 -33.60 27.19 23.62
N ILE A 434 -32.56 27.02 24.41
CA ILE A 434 -32.57 27.29 25.86
C ILE A 434 -31.93 28.65 26.04
N ARG A 435 -32.74 29.64 26.49
CA ARG A 435 -32.26 30.98 26.76
C ARG A 435 -31.53 31.06 28.10
N LYS A 436 -30.76 32.07 28.32
CA LYS A 436 -30.00 32.30 29.55
C LYS A 436 -30.88 32.21 30.82
N ASN A 437 -32.18 32.54 30.73
CA ASN A 437 -33.13 32.45 31.83
C ASN A 437 -33.70 31.05 32.06
N GLY A 438 -33.25 30.04 31.32
CA GLY A 438 -33.70 28.64 31.37
C GLY A 438 -35.01 28.37 30.59
N ALA A 439 -35.58 29.38 29.90
CA ALA A 439 -36.76 29.17 29.06
C ALA A 439 -36.38 28.34 27.81
N LEU A 440 -37.22 27.33 27.50
CA LEU A 440 -37.09 26.53 26.30
C LEU A 440 -38.15 26.96 25.27
N ASP A 441 -37.69 27.36 24.09
CA ASP A 441 -38.54 27.78 22.96
C ASP A 441 -38.20 26.96 21.71
N PHE A 442 -39.22 26.53 20.97
CA PHE A 442 -39.06 26.01 19.60
C PHE A 442 -39.07 27.15 18.63
N VAL A 443 -37.91 27.54 18.11
CA VAL A 443 -37.75 28.67 17.23
C VAL A 443 -37.97 28.38 15.75
N LYS A 444 -37.83 27.09 15.37
CA LYS A 444 -38.08 26.61 14.01
C LYS A 444 -38.53 25.15 14.02
N LYS A 445 -39.73 24.88 13.49
CA LYS A 445 -40.22 23.54 13.23
C LYS A 445 -39.95 23.16 11.78
N PHE A 446 -39.51 21.94 11.53
CA PHE A 446 -39.34 21.41 10.17
C PHE A 446 -40.66 20.70 9.79
N ASN A 447 -41.27 21.09 8.66
CA ASN A 447 -42.47 20.42 8.17
C ASN A 447 -42.08 19.10 7.49
N THR A 448 -42.39 17.98 8.13
CA THR A 448 -42.15 16.64 7.57
C THR A 448 -43.11 16.29 6.42
N GLU A 449 -44.21 17.05 6.26
CA GLU A 449 -45.25 16.80 5.22
C GLU A 449 -44.87 17.32 3.82
N ALA A 450 -43.88 18.17 3.68
CA ALA A 450 -43.53 18.82 2.40
C ALA A 450 -42.51 18.09 1.53
N GLY A 451 -42.30 16.79 1.72
CA GLY A 451 -41.39 15.99 0.87
C GLY A 451 -39.88 16.30 0.99
N VAL A 452 -39.52 17.23 1.84
CA VAL A 452 -38.10 17.52 2.17
C VAL A 452 -37.74 16.54 3.29
N ARG A 453 -37.05 15.45 2.94
CA ARG A 453 -36.40 14.57 3.92
C ARG A 453 -35.24 15.35 4.54
N PHE A 454 -35.47 16.05 5.66
CA PHE A 454 -34.37 16.47 6.51
C PHE A 454 -33.73 15.23 7.13
N VAL A 455 -32.74 14.75 6.47
CA VAL A 455 -31.92 13.63 6.95
C VAL A 455 -30.95 14.19 7.97
N GLY A 456 -31.19 13.93 9.24
CA GLY A 456 -30.35 14.19 10.43
C GLY A 456 -29.43 15.40 10.44
N ILE A 457 -29.45 16.16 11.50
CA ILE A 457 -28.44 17.20 11.73
C ILE A 457 -27.35 16.60 12.60
N TYR A 458 -26.16 16.45 12.05
CA TYR A 458 -25.03 15.78 12.71
C TYR A 458 -24.18 16.71 13.56
N LYS A 459 -23.99 17.95 13.09
CA LYS A 459 -23.15 18.94 13.78
C LYS A 459 -23.72 20.34 13.55
N MET A 460 -23.65 21.17 14.58
CA MET A 460 -23.98 22.60 14.51
C MET A 460 -22.84 23.40 15.14
N ILE A 461 -22.45 24.50 14.50
CA ILE A 461 -21.44 25.43 15.02
C ILE A 461 -21.84 26.88 14.72
N GLU A 462 -21.41 27.83 15.54
CA GLU A 462 -21.55 29.25 15.22
C GLU A 462 -20.44 29.69 14.25
N ILE A 463 -20.84 30.14 13.07
CA ILE A 463 -19.91 30.61 12.03
C ILE A 463 -19.68 32.13 12.07
N ALA A 464 -20.68 32.88 12.52
CA ALA A 464 -20.63 34.29 12.78
C ALA A 464 -21.61 34.62 13.90
N PRO A 465 -21.49 35.75 14.64
CA PRO A 465 -22.39 36.10 15.72
C PRO A 465 -23.86 36.11 15.26
N GLY A 466 -24.64 35.18 15.85
CA GLY A 466 -26.06 35.00 15.49
C GLY A 466 -26.29 34.15 14.21
N LYS A 467 -25.26 33.56 13.65
CA LYS A 467 -25.39 32.66 12.48
C LYS A 467 -24.82 31.27 12.76
N LEU A 468 -25.65 30.28 12.74
CA LEU A 468 -25.27 28.88 12.96
C LEU A 468 -25.19 28.13 11.62
N ALA A 469 -24.20 27.27 11.45
CA ALA A 469 -24.10 26.32 10.35
C ALA A 469 -24.52 24.93 10.83
N LEU A 470 -25.34 24.24 10.05
CA LEU A 470 -25.87 22.93 10.34
C LEU A 470 -25.38 21.91 9.28
N ALA A 471 -24.70 20.89 9.72
CA ALA A 471 -24.24 19.77 8.91
C ALA A 471 -25.36 18.76 8.66
N THR A 472 -25.70 18.50 7.43
CA THR A 472 -26.75 17.55 7.02
C THR A 472 -26.28 16.63 5.91
N CYS A 473 -27.08 15.63 5.54
CA CYS A 473 -26.82 14.80 4.34
C CYS A 473 -27.23 15.51 3.02
N ASP A 474 -27.88 16.65 3.09
CA ASP A 474 -28.27 17.46 1.91
C ASP A 474 -27.33 18.65 1.69
N GLY A 475 -26.31 18.80 2.54
CA GLY A 475 -25.34 19.88 2.49
C GLY A 475 -25.24 20.68 3.79
N LEU A 476 -24.68 21.87 3.70
CA LEU A 476 -24.50 22.82 4.80
C LEU A 476 -25.62 23.86 4.78
N LEU A 477 -26.38 23.93 5.86
CA LEU A 477 -27.42 24.93 6.02
C LEU A 477 -26.96 26.02 6.97
N GLY A 478 -27.40 27.23 6.76
CA GLY A 478 -27.26 28.39 7.66
C GLY A 478 -28.54 28.65 8.40
N PHE A 479 -28.46 28.89 9.71
CA PHE A 479 -29.59 29.31 10.53
C PHE A 479 -29.28 30.66 11.17
N ASP A 480 -30.09 31.66 10.89
CA ASP A 480 -30.01 32.97 11.53
C ASP A 480 -30.81 32.96 12.82
N THR A 481 -30.15 33.21 13.95
CA THR A 481 -30.75 33.14 15.29
C THR A 481 -31.68 34.31 15.60
N ARG A 482 -31.68 35.40 14.80
CA ARG A 482 -32.52 36.57 14.98
C ARG A 482 -33.81 36.48 14.15
N THR A 483 -33.64 36.07 12.90
CA THR A 483 -34.78 35.99 11.96
C THR A 483 -35.40 34.59 11.94
N HIS A 484 -34.74 33.58 12.53
CA HIS A 484 -35.10 32.17 12.50
C HIS A 484 -35.26 31.59 11.07
N ASN A 485 -34.59 32.21 10.10
CA ASN A 485 -34.56 31.73 8.72
C ASN A 485 -33.45 30.72 8.52
N ILE A 486 -33.71 29.80 7.59
CA ILE A 486 -32.72 28.78 7.14
C ILE A 486 -32.42 29.08 5.68
N ASP A 487 -31.13 29.15 5.38
CA ASP A 487 -30.58 29.31 4.03
C ASP A 487 -29.67 28.09 3.73
N THR A 488 -29.56 27.74 2.48
CA THR A 488 -28.57 26.76 2.04
C THR A 488 -27.26 27.51 1.84
N LEU A 489 -26.27 27.24 2.72
CA LEU A 489 -24.92 27.76 2.56
C LEU A 489 -24.15 27.03 1.47
N LEU A 490 -24.38 25.72 1.39
CA LEU A 490 -23.69 24.85 0.46
C LEU A 490 -24.55 23.60 0.17
N LYS A 491 -24.68 23.25 -1.09
CA LYS A 491 -25.33 22.00 -1.51
C LYS A 491 -24.26 21.01 -1.97
N ILE A 492 -24.14 19.89 -1.27
CA ILE A 492 -23.28 18.78 -1.67
C ILE A 492 -24.19 17.58 -1.92
N PRO A 493 -24.50 17.25 -3.18
CA PRO A 493 -25.41 16.15 -3.49
C PRO A 493 -24.82 14.81 -3.05
N SER A 494 -25.63 13.98 -2.43
CA SER A 494 -25.34 12.55 -2.11
C SER A 494 -24.22 12.31 -1.09
N VAL A 495 -23.78 13.31 -0.33
CA VAL A 495 -22.73 13.20 0.67
C VAL A 495 -23.17 13.78 2.00
N CYS A 496 -23.10 12.96 3.06
CA CYS A 496 -23.42 13.43 4.41
C CYS A 496 -22.26 14.21 5.03
N ILE A 497 -22.51 15.43 5.47
CA ILE A 497 -21.59 16.20 6.31
C ILE A 497 -21.74 15.68 7.74
N ARG A 498 -20.64 15.15 8.31
CA ARG A 498 -20.62 14.57 9.65
C ARG A 498 -19.95 15.45 10.68
N SER A 499 -19.06 16.34 10.26
CA SER A 499 -18.25 17.15 11.15
C SER A 499 -18.10 18.57 10.62
N LEU A 500 -18.10 19.53 11.56
CA LEU A 500 -17.78 20.91 11.33
C LEU A 500 -16.78 21.37 12.38
N TYR A 501 -15.78 22.13 11.95
CA TYR A 501 -14.81 22.78 12.82
C TYR A 501 -14.49 24.16 12.26
N LYS A 502 -14.38 25.18 13.13
CA LYS A 502 -14.08 26.56 12.73
C LYS A 502 -12.71 26.95 13.26
N GLU A 503 -11.86 27.45 12.38
CA GLU A 503 -10.57 28.06 12.71
C GLU A 503 -10.47 29.44 12.02
N GLY A 504 -10.62 30.51 12.80
CA GLY A 504 -10.71 31.85 12.24
C GLY A 504 -11.87 31.99 11.25
N ASP A 505 -11.56 32.35 10.01
CA ASP A 505 -12.53 32.48 8.91
C ASP A 505 -12.74 31.21 8.12
N TYR A 506 -12.01 30.11 8.46
CA TYR A 506 -12.08 28.85 7.78
C TYR A 506 -13.07 27.91 8.47
N ILE A 507 -13.92 27.28 7.70
CA ILE A 507 -14.86 26.24 8.17
C ILE A 507 -14.45 24.92 7.52
N PHE A 508 -13.99 23.99 8.35
CA PHE A 508 -13.64 22.63 7.96
C PHE A 508 -14.91 21.78 7.97
N ILE A 509 -15.15 21.08 6.87
CA ILE A 509 -16.35 20.29 6.62
C ILE A 509 -15.94 18.86 6.36
N GLY A 510 -16.10 17.99 7.35
CA GLY A 510 -15.83 16.55 7.24
C GLY A 510 -17.04 15.80 6.70
N THR A 511 -16.81 14.93 5.70
CA THR A 511 -17.85 14.18 5.05
C THR A 511 -17.71 12.68 5.30
N TYR A 512 -18.74 11.92 4.99
CA TYR A 512 -18.75 10.48 5.06
C TYR A 512 -18.68 9.87 3.66
N GLY A 513 -17.45 9.63 3.19
CA GLY A 513 -17.17 8.96 1.91
C GLY A 513 -16.53 9.84 0.84
N ASP A 514 -16.42 11.17 1.03
CA ASP A 514 -15.89 12.11 0.03
C ASP A 514 -14.77 13.02 0.56
N GLY A 515 -14.17 12.65 1.69
CA GLY A 515 -13.08 13.40 2.29
C GLY A 515 -13.55 14.59 3.11
N TYR A 516 -12.76 15.64 3.12
CA TYR A 516 -13.13 16.88 3.80
C TYR A 516 -12.84 18.12 2.95
N TYR A 517 -13.53 19.16 3.26
CA TYR A 517 -13.46 20.43 2.55
C TYR A 517 -13.15 21.57 3.51
N ILE A 518 -12.64 22.66 2.97
CA ILE A 518 -12.54 23.93 3.69
C ILE A 518 -13.37 24.97 2.92
N LEU A 519 -14.19 25.68 3.68
CA LEU A 519 -15.00 26.80 3.19
C LEU A 519 -14.47 28.09 3.80
N LYS A 520 -14.16 29.10 2.96
CA LYS A 520 -13.80 30.47 3.38
C LYS A 520 -14.43 31.47 2.42
N ASN A 521 -15.09 32.45 2.95
CA ASN A 521 -15.73 33.52 2.16
C ASN A 521 -16.61 33.00 0.99
N GLY A 522 -17.34 31.91 1.22
CA GLY A 522 -18.19 31.28 0.20
C GLY A 522 -17.45 30.40 -0.81
N ILE A 523 -16.12 30.32 -0.78
CA ILE A 523 -15.32 29.46 -1.65
C ILE A 523 -15.08 28.12 -0.94
N LEU A 524 -15.59 27.04 -1.54
CA LEU A 524 -15.38 25.66 -1.08
C LEU A 524 -14.28 25.01 -1.89
N LYS A 525 -13.30 24.42 -1.22
CA LYS A 525 -12.27 23.60 -1.87
C LYS A 525 -12.17 22.22 -1.21
N PRO A 526 -12.08 21.12 -1.99
CA PRO A 526 -11.71 19.83 -1.47
C PRO A 526 -10.25 19.85 -1.03
N MET A 527 -9.96 19.20 0.08
CA MET A 527 -8.61 19.13 0.59
C MET A 527 -7.89 17.84 0.13
N PRO A 528 -6.56 17.89 -0.03
CA PRO A 528 -5.79 16.70 -0.34
C PRO A 528 -6.05 15.60 0.70
N LEU A 529 -6.17 14.36 0.25
CA LEU A 529 -6.34 13.21 1.12
C LEU A 529 -4.99 12.52 1.40
N ASP A 530 -4.98 11.66 2.41
CA ASP A 530 -3.87 10.75 2.67
C ASP A 530 -3.72 9.70 1.54
N ILE A 531 -2.56 9.06 1.46
CA ILE A 531 -2.23 8.09 0.39
C ILE A 531 -3.16 6.87 0.35
N ASN A 532 -3.75 6.48 1.51
CA ASN A 532 -4.66 5.34 1.61
C ASN A 532 -6.13 5.74 1.52
N LEU A 533 -6.42 7.02 1.35
CA LEU A 533 -7.76 7.58 1.28
C LEU A 533 -8.62 7.32 2.54
N TYR A 534 -8.00 7.15 3.69
CA TYR A 534 -8.70 6.94 4.96
C TYR A 534 -9.47 8.21 5.39
N LEU A 535 -8.93 9.39 5.04
CA LEU A 535 -9.60 10.67 5.27
C LEU A 535 -10.90 10.86 4.48
N LYS A 536 -11.28 9.93 3.60
CA LYS A 536 -12.61 9.94 2.97
C LYS A 536 -13.75 9.90 3.99
N TYR A 537 -13.51 9.33 5.16
CA TYR A 537 -14.49 9.18 6.23
C TYR A 537 -14.06 10.00 7.45
N THR A 538 -14.17 11.32 7.34
CA THR A 538 -13.73 12.23 8.40
C THR A 538 -14.83 12.45 9.44
N HIS A 539 -14.50 12.17 10.73
CA HIS A 539 -15.47 12.23 11.81
C HIS A 539 -15.34 13.46 12.70
N CYS A 540 -14.12 13.84 13.07
CA CYS A 540 -13.90 14.92 14.03
C CYS A 540 -12.59 15.64 13.75
N PHE A 541 -12.56 16.95 14.03
CA PHE A 541 -11.35 17.77 14.02
C PHE A 541 -11.12 18.31 15.43
N MET A 542 -9.90 18.23 15.92
CA MET A 542 -9.50 18.81 17.20
C MET A 542 -8.09 19.41 17.09
N LYS A 543 -7.94 20.68 17.44
CA LYS A 543 -6.67 21.39 17.40
C LYS A 543 -5.98 21.33 18.75
N ASP A 544 -4.67 21.06 18.75
CA ASP A 544 -3.84 21.17 19.94
C ASP A 544 -3.17 22.55 20.07
N ASP A 545 -2.52 22.78 21.21
CA ASP A 545 -1.86 24.06 21.51
C ASP A 545 -0.57 24.27 20.69
N SER A 546 -0.02 23.20 20.11
CA SER A 546 1.16 23.22 19.23
C SER A 546 0.81 23.53 17.77
N GLY A 547 -0.48 23.74 17.47
CA GLY A 547 -0.96 24.08 16.13
C GLY A 547 -1.17 22.90 15.19
N PHE A 548 -1.28 21.70 15.73
CA PHE A 548 -1.69 20.54 14.94
C PHE A 548 -3.18 20.28 15.05
N CYS A 549 -3.75 19.81 13.96
CA CYS A 549 -5.10 19.30 13.89
C CYS A 549 -5.08 17.76 13.95
N TRP A 550 -5.90 17.21 14.83
CA TRP A 550 -6.12 15.78 14.97
C TRP A 550 -7.45 15.43 14.33
N ILE A 551 -7.43 14.48 13.39
CA ILE A 551 -8.59 14.12 12.56
C ILE A 551 -8.89 12.65 12.78
N SER A 552 -10.08 12.33 13.33
CA SER A 552 -10.53 10.95 13.48
C SER A 552 -11.27 10.45 12.25
N THR A 553 -11.08 9.17 11.93
CA THR A 553 -11.65 8.51 10.74
C THR A 553 -12.12 7.09 11.07
N ASN A 554 -12.75 6.39 10.12
CA ASN A 554 -13.06 4.95 10.26
C ASN A 554 -11.81 4.06 10.33
N ASN A 555 -10.64 4.58 9.96
CA ASN A 555 -9.42 3.77 9.81
C ASN A 555 -8.25 4.28 10.66
N GLY A 556 -8.49 5.08 11.67
CA GLY A 556 -7.47 5.58 12.59
C GLY A 556 -7.51 7.08 12.80
N LEU A 557 -6.47 7.57 13.46
CA LEU A 557 -6.30 8.97 13.84
C LEU A 557 -5.18 9.60 13.01
N PHE A 558 -5.42 10.83 12.54
CA PHE A 558 -4.42 11.59 11.79
C PHE A 558 -3.99 12.82 12.56
N LYS A 559 -2.69 13.12 12.53
CA LYS A 559 -2.12 14.39 12.97
C LYS A 559 -1.64 15.16 11.74
N VAL A 560 -2.04 16.40 11.61
CA VAL A 560 -1.65 17.28 10.49
C VAL A 560 -1.40 18.68 11.00
N LYS A 561 -0.47 19.39 10.42
CA LYS A 561 -0.19 20.77 10.82
C LYS A 561 -1.28 21.69 10.28
N MET A 562 -1.91 22.48 11.14
CA MET A 562 -3.00 23.38 10.75
C MET A 562 -2.54 24.38 9.68
N SER A 563 -1.33 24.91 9.80
CA SER A 563 -0.78 25.83 8.79
C SER A 563 -0.66 25.21 7.41
N ASP A 564 -0.32 23.91 7.34
CA ASP A 564 -0.15 23.20 6.05
C ASP A 564 -1.51 23.01 5.37
N MET A 565 -2.57 22.72 6.16
CA MET A 565 -3.95 22.63 5.65
C MET A 565 -4.43 23.99 5.08
N LEU A 566 -4.19 25.07 5.82
CA LEU A 566 -4.58 26.40 5.38
C LEU A 566 -3.78 26.85 4.14
N GLU A 567 -2.49 26.57 4.12
CA GLU A 567 -1.64 26.88 2.96
C GLU A 567 -2.05 26.06 1.73
N ALA A 568 -2.43 24.78 1.93
CA ALA A 568 -2.95 23.95 0.85
C ALA A 568 -4.24 24.52 0.27
N TYR A 569 -5.13 25.03 1.12
CA TYR A 569 -6.35 25.69 0.68
C TYR A 569 -6.06 26.98 -0.12
N GLU A 570 -5.14 27.83 0.37
CA GLU A 570 -4.85 29.14 -0.27
C GLU A 570 -4.10 28.98 -1.60
N LYS A 571 -3.17 28.03 -1.68
CA LYS A 571 -2.26 27.85 -2.82
C LYS A 571 -2.58 26.65 -3.73
N ASP A 572 -3.71 25.99 -3.52
CA ASP A 572 -4.12 24.78 -4.25
C ASP A 572 -3.04 23.68 -4.28
N ILE A 573 -2.41 23.41 -3.13
CA ILE A 573 -1.35 22.41 -3.01
C ILE A 573 -1.96 21.01 -3.09
N PRO A 574 -1.52 20.16 -4.01
CA PRO A 574 -2.17 18.87 -4.26
C PRO A 574 -1.88 17.80 -3.21
N GLN A 575 -0.87 17.99 -2.36
CA GLN A 575 -0.46 16.99 -1.37
C GLN A 575 0.16 17.66 -0.14
N ILE A 576 -0.32 17.29 1.04
CA ILE A 576 0.27 17.64 2.34
C ILE A 576 0.51 16.38 3.15
N TYR A 577 1.35 16.48 4.18
CA TYR A 577 1.67 15.36 5.03
C TYR A 577 0.64 15.18 6.14
N TYR A 578 0.03 14.00 6.16
CA TYR A 578 -0.81 13.52 7.26
C TYR A 578 -0.09 12.39 7.98
N HIS A 579 0.13 12.54 9.27
CA HIS A 579 0.69 11.47 10.09
C HIS A 579 -0.42 10.59 10.63
N TYR A 580 -0.46 9.36 10.17
CA TYR A 580 -1.41 8.33 10.58
C TYR A 580 -0.96 7.63 11.86
N LEU A 581 -1.89 7.40 12.79
CA LEU A 581 -1.72 6.60 14.00
C LEU A 581 -2.82 5.52 14.04
N GLY A 582 -2.42 4.31 14.44
CA GLY A 582 -3.30 3.16 14.45
C GLY A 582 -3.03 2.20 15.61
N LYS A 583 -3.14 0.88 15.35
CA LYS A 583 -2.99 -0.14 16.39
C LYS A 583 -1.58 -0.20 16.99
N ASP A 584 -0.54 0.03 16.19
CA ASP A 584 0.83 -0.04 16.67
C ASP A 584 1.19 1.09 17.64
N GLU A 585 0.40 2.17 17.67
CA GLU A 585 0.55 3.25 18.64
C GLU A 585 -0.30 3.05 19.90
N GLY A 586 -1.02 1.93 20.03
CA GLY A 586 -1.80 1.54 21.22
C GLY A 586 -3.32 1.57 21.06
N MET A 587 -3.85 1.77 19.84
CA MET A 587 -5.28 1.67 19.59
C MET A 587 -5.75 0.21 19.61
N GLN A 588 -6.82 -0.09 20.33
CA GLN A 588 -7.47 -1.41 20.30
C GLN A 588 -8.19 -1.61 18.95
N THR A 589 -8.91 -0.59 18.52
CA THR A 589 -9.56 -0.54 17.22
C THR A 589 -9.16 0.74 16.48
N THR A 590 -9.04 0.66 15.17
CA THR A 590 -8.82 1.84 14.32
C THR A 590 -10.11 2.52 13.92
N GLU A 591 -11.26 1.86 14.10
CA GLU A 591 -12.56 2.41 13.76
C GLU A 591 -13.02 3.39 14.84
N MET A 592 -13.02 4.67 14.48
CA MET A 592 -13.46 5.75 15.36
C MET A 592 -14.86 6.18 15.02
N ASN A 593 -15.56 6.72 16.00
CA ASN A 593 -16.93 7.17 15.84
C ASN A 593 -17.03 8.70 15.71
N GLY A 594 -18.11 9.17 15.11
CA GLY A 594 -18.36 10.59 14.92
C GLY A 594 -19.78 10.90 14.48
N GLY A 595 -20.01 12.13 14.04
CA GLY A 595 -21.34 12.63 13.69
C GLY A 595 -22.23 12.87 14.92
N CYS A 596 -21.64 13.24 16.03
CA CYS A 596 -22.25 13.47 17.33
C CYS A 596 -21.70 14.76 17.99
N THR A 597 -22.28 15.15 19.11
CA THR A 597 -21.87 16.35 19.84
C THR A 597 -21.77 16.08 21.34
N PRO A 598 -20.56 16.25 21.93
CA PRO A 598 -19.26 16.40 21.29
C PRO A 598 -18.73 15.04 20.77
N CYS A 599 -18.04 15.01 19.63
CA CYS A 599 -17.42 13.77 19.14
C CYS A 599 -16.06 13.50 19.78
N ALA A 600 -15.30 14.53 20.12
CA ALA A 600 -14.06 14.46 20.85
C ALA A 600 -14.01 15.58 21.87
N ILE A 601 -13.27 15.38 22.97
CA ILE A 601 -13.14 16.37 24.04
C ILE A 601 -11.68 16.51 24.46
N ARG A 602 -11.33 17.69 24.94
CA ARG A 602 -10.12 17.95 25.70
C ARG A 602 -10.45 17.82 27.18
N LEU A 603 -9.75 16.95 27.86
CA LEU A 603 -9.92 16.70 29.28
C LEU A 603 -9.22 17.78 30.11
N SER A 604 -9.59 17.90 31.38
CA SER A 604 -9.02 18.86 32.34
C SER A 604 -7.51 18.69 32.52
N ASN A 605 -6.98 17.47 32.32
CA ASN A 605 -5.55 17.16 32.32
C ASN A 605 -4.85 17.41 31.00
N ASN A 606 -5.48 18.12 30.07
CA ASN A 606 -5.05 18.38 28.68
C ASN A 606 -4.99 17.19 27.74
N ASN A 607 -5.35 15.99 28.16
CA ASN A 607 -5.47 14.86 27.26
C ASN A 607 -6.62 15.06 26.28
N PHE A 608 -6.46 14.54 25.08
CA PHE A 608 -7.56 14.37 24.15
C PHE A 608 -8.24 13.04 24.36
N SER A 609 -9.56 13.01 24.23
CA SER A 609 -10.37 11.79 24.28
C SER A 609 -11.27 11.71 23.06
N PHE A 610 -11.16 10.60 22.33
CA PHE A 610 -11.93 10.29 21.10
C PHE A 610 -12.74 9.01 21.30
N PRO A 611 -14.02 8.98 20.92
CA PRO A 611 -14.80 7.76 20.95
C PRO A 611 -14.44 6.82 19.81
N THR A 612 -14.44 5.53 20.12
CA THR A 612 -14.16 4.46 19.16
C THR A 612 -15.24 3.38 19.20
N MET A 613 -15.17 2.42 18.28
CA MET A 613 -16.01 1.22 18.31
C MET A 613 -15.70 0.29 19.49
N ASP A 614 -14.60 0.53 20.20
CA ASP A 614 -14.17 -0.30 21.33
C ASP A 614 -13.49 0.56 22.41
N GLY A 615 -14.28 1.35 23.11
CA GLY A 615 -13.84 2.22 24.22
C GLY A 615 -13.56 3.67 23.80
N LEU A 616 -12.76 4.36 24.60
CA LEU A 616 -12.29 5.73 24.38
C LEU A 616 -10.79 5.75 24.16
N LEU A 617 -10.35 6.40 23.11
CA LEU A 617 -8.95 6.64 22.84
C LEU A 617 -8.50 7.92 23.55
N GLN A 618 -7.52 7.80 24.43
CA GLN A 618 -6.97 8.94 25.20
C GLN A 618 -5.48 9.08 24.99
N PHE A 619 -5.00 10.33 24.92
CA PHE A 619 -3.58 10.64 24.82
C PHE A 619 -3.32 12.11 25.13
N ASP A 620 -2.10 12.42 25.53
CA ASP A 620 -1.61 13.78 25.65
C ASP A 620 -1.03 14.23 24.30
N PRO A 621 -1.66 15.19 23.59
CA PRO A 621 -1.19 15.64 22.29
C PRO A 621 0.19 16.31 22.36
N SER A 622 0.59 16.84 23.52
CA SER A 622 1.87 17.53 23.72
C SER A 622 3.05 16.56 23.85
N THR A 623 2.81 15.41 24.44
CA THR A 623 3.83 14.38 24.69
C THR A 623 3.80 13.23 23.67
N THR A 624 2.76 13.17 22.83
CA THR A 624 2.67 12.17 21.75
C THR A 624 3.79 12.40 20.74
N ASN A 625 4.85 11.62 20.92
CA ASN A 625 6.04 11.68 20.08
C ASN A 625 5.86 10.77 18.86
N ILE A 626 5.91 11.36 17.68
CA ILE A 626 5.73 10.66 16.40
C ILE A 626 7.06 10.58 15.65
N GLU A 627 7.32 9.43 15.07
CA GLU A 627 8.47 9.25 14.20
C GLU A 627 8.13 9.74 12.79
N LEU A 628 8.81 10.79 12.35
CA LEU A 628 8.66 11.31 11.00
C LEU A 628 9.59 10.57 10.02
N PRO A 629 9.22 10.43 8.74
CA PRO A 629 10.04 9.80 7.72
C PRO A 629 11.24 10.69 7.35
N SER A 630 12.21 10.78 8.25
CA SER A 630 13.43 11.60 8.09
C SER A 630 14.53 10.86 7.30
N GLY A 631 15.62 11.56 7.02
CA GLY A 631 16.83 10.99 6.40
C GLY A 631 16.76 10.90 4.88
N LYS A 632 17.85 10.34 4.31
CA LYS A 632 18.06 10.21 2.86
C LYS A 632 17.41 8.94 2.30
N ILE A 633 17.25 8.91 1.00
CA ILE A 633 16.90 7.71 0.23
C ILE A 633 18.23 7.10 -0.25
N TYR A 634 18.46 5.84 0.06
CA TYR A 634 19.67 5.08 -0.32
C TYR A 634 19.29 4.08 -1.41
N ILE A 635 20.00 4.12 -2.53
CA ILE A 635 19.82 3.14 -3.59
C ILE A 635 20.57 1.86 -3.22
N ASP A 636 19.83 0.78 -3.01
CA ASP A 636 20.39 -0.51 -2.61
C ASP A 636 20.84 -1.32 -3.81
N LYS A 637 19.97 -1.44 -4.81
CA LYS A 637 20.20 -2.34 -5.93
C LYS A 637 19.60 -1.80 -7.22
N ILE A 638 20.33 -1.96 -8.30
CA ILE A 638 19.87 -1.64 -9.65
C ILE A 638 20.08 -2.90 -10.50
N ILE A 639 18.98 -3.51 -10.94
CA ILE A 639 19.00 -4.74 -11.71
C ILE A 639 18.48 -4.44 -13.11
N ALA A 640 19.32 -4.70 -14.11
CA ALA A 640 18.93 -4.65 -15.51
C ALA A 640 18.94 -6.07 -16.10
N ASP A 641 17.81 -6.59 -16.54
CA ASP A 641 17.65 -7.95 -17.10
C ASP A 641 18.36 -9.04 -16.28
N SER A 642 18.13 -9.06 -14.95
CA SER A 642 18.75 -9.97 -13.98
C SER A 642 20.25 -9.72 -13.69
N LYS A 643 20.88 -8.71 -14.27
CA LYS A 643 22.25 -8.32 -13.97
C LYS A 643 22.26 -7.21 -12.93
N ASP A 644 22.94 -7.45 -11.82
CA ASP A 644 23.14 -6.47 -10.77
C ASP A 644 24.20 -5.44 -11.21
N LEU A 645 23.80 -4.18 -11.22
CA LEU A 645 24.65 -3.06 -11.57
C LEU A 645 25.03 -2.33 -10.29
N LYS A 646 26.29 -2.42 -9.89
CA LYS A 646 26.77 -1.68 -8.71
C LYS A 646 26.84 -0.18 -9.04
N PRO A 647 26.13 0.70 -8.33
CA PRO A 647 26.28 2.13 -8.52
C PRO A 647 27.69 2.55 -8.06
N THR A 648 28.51 2.93 -9.01
CA THR A 648 29.85 3.46 -8.77
C THR A 648 29.81 4.99 -8.71
N GLY A 649 29.47 5.54 -7.54
CA GLY A 649 29.46 6.99 -7.31
C GLY A 649 28.35 7.75 -8.05
N ASP A 650 28.53 9.06 -8.20
CA ASP A 650 27.59 9.97 -8.91
C ASP A 650 27.67 9.86 -10.45
N THR A 651 28.20 8.77 -10.97
CA THR A 651 28.40 8.59 -12.41
C THR A 651 27.16 8.02 -13.09
N LEU A 652 26.96 8.47 -14.31
CA LEU A 652 25.92 7.97 -15.21
C LEU A 652 26.03 6.44 -15.36
N ILE A 653 25.00 5.72 -14.97
CA ILE A 653 24.96 4.26 -15.03
C ILE A 653 24.70 3.84 -16.49
N GLN A 654 25.61 3.05 -17.04
CA GLN A 654 25.42 2.49 -18.38
C GLN A 654 24.64 1.18 -18.29
N LEU A 655 23.44 1.15 -18.86
CA LEU A 655 22.63 -0.05 -18.99
C LEU A 655 23.02 -0.82 -20.26
N PRO A 656 22.82 -2.15 -20.30
CA PRO A 656 22.99 -2.94 -21.51
C PRO A 656 22.16 -2.40 -22.68
N GLU A 657 22.68 -2.48 -23.89
CA GLU A 657 22.00 -1.98 -25.11
C GLU A 657 20.59 -2.54 -25.33
N ASN A 658 20.29 -3.72 -24.81
CA ASN A 658 19.01 -4.41 -24.95
C ASN A 658 18.27 -4.56 -23.62
N ALA A 659 18.53 -3.70 -22.66
CA ALA A 659 17.87 -3.77 -21.35
C ALA A 659 16.34 -3.63 -21.51
N LYS A 660 15.63 -4.73 -21.26
CA LYS A 660 14.16 -4.77 -21.35
C LYS A 660 13.49 -4.40 -20.05
N LYS A 661 14.14 -4.73 -18.92
CA LYS A 661 13.62 -4.50 -17.58
C LYS A 661 14.68 -3.85 -16.71
N LEU A 662 14.29 -2.79 -16.01
CA LEU A 662 15.10 -2.12 -15.01
C LEU A 662 14.34 -2.13 -13.69
N ASP A 663 14.91 -2.77 -12.68
CA ASP A 663 14.40 -2.81 -11.32
C ASP A 663 15.34 -2.01 -10.41
N ILE A 664 14.82 -1.03 -9.70
CA ILE A 664 15.56 -0.21 -8.75
C ILE A 664 14.95 -0.40 -7.37
N THR A 665 15.71 -0.96 -6.44
CA THR A 665 15.33 -1.08 -5.03
C THR A 665 16.08 -0.05 -4.21
N PHE A 666 15.42 0.51 -3.23
CA PHE A 666 16.01 1.52 -2.36
C PHE A 666 15.58 1.35 -0.91
N ALA A 667 16.37 1.88 -0.01
CA ALA A 667 16.10 1.91 1.41
C ALA A 667 15.92 3.36 1.89
N LEU A 668 15.15 3.48 2.93
CA LEU A 668 14.94 4.74 3.66
C LEU A 668 14.68 4.43 5.12
N ASN A 669 14.88 5.40 5.97
CA ASN A 669 14.46 5.33 7.36
C ASN A 669 12.93 5.28 7.42
N ALA A 670 12.39 4.17 7.92
CA ALA A 670 10.97 3.86 7.93
C ALA A 670 10.46 3.43 9.32
N TRP A 671 10.95 4.07 10.38
CA TRP A 671 10.47 3.84 11.76
C TRP A 671 9.05 4.33 12.00
N CYS A 672 8.51 5.10 11.06
CA CYS A 672 7.08 5.38 10.96
C CYS A 672 6.37 4.24 10.21
N ARG A 673 5.06 4.20 10.34
CA ARG A 673 4.22 3.25 9.60
C ARG A 673 4.30 3.48 8.08
N LYS A 674 4.00 2.43 7.30
CA LYS A 674 3.94 2.53 5.82
C LYS A 674 2.95 3.60 5.34
N GLU A 675 1.85 3.79 6.07
CA GLU A 675 0.83 4.80 5.82
C GLU A 675 1.38 6.23 5.93
N ASN A 676 2.54 6.40 6.56
CA ASN A 676 3.23 7.68 6.74
C ASN A 676 4.36 7.91 5.73
N LEU A 677 4.58 6.97 4.81
CA LEU A 677 5.63 7.05 3.80
C LEU A 677 5.07 7.57 2.46
N TYR A 678 5.19 8.86 2.24
CA TYR A 678 4.79 9.54 1.01
C TYR A 678 6.00 9.59 0.08
N ILE A 679 6.07 8.67 -0.88
CA ILE A 679 7.19 8.51 -1.80
C ILE A 679 6.66 8.57 -3.22
N ASP A 680 7.24 9.45 -4.03
CA ASP A 680 6.93 9.57 -5.45
C ASP A 680 8.19 9.44 -6.28
N TYR A 681 8.03 9.04 -7.53
CA TYR A 681 9.08 9.06 -8.52
C TYR A 681 8.62 9.69 -9.84
N LYS A 682 9.55 10.20 -10.60
CA LYS A 682 9.33 10.59 -11.99
C LYS A 682 10.56 10.29 -12.84
N MET A 683 10.31 10.08 -14.13
CA MET A 683 11.34 9.89 -15.13
C MET A 683 11.42 11.15 -16.02
N ASN A 684 12.60 11.76 -16.10
CA ASN A 684 12.81 13.01 -16.84
C ASN A 684 11.79 14.10 -16.39
N ASP A 685 11.04 14.67 -17.32
CA ASP A 685 10.03 15.71 -17.08
C ASP A 685 8.59 15.16 -16.94
N ASP A 686 8.44 13.84 -16.74
CA ASP A 686 7.14 13.22 -16.53
C ASP A 686 6.48 13.69 -15.23
N LYS A 687 5.21 13.33 -15.07
CA LYS A 687 4.47 13.58 -13.82
C LYS A 687 4.98 12.69 -12.70
N TRP A 688 4.86 13.19 -11.47
CA TRP A 688 5.14 12.40 -10.28
C TRP A 688 4.12 11.25 -10.13
N LEU A 689 4.64 10.05 -9.92
CA LEU A 689 3.86 8.83 -9.68
C LEU A 689 4.18 8.30 -8.28
N PRO A 690 3.20 7.82 -7.52
CA PRO A 690 3.44 7.26 -6.20
C PRO A 690 4.19 5.92 -6.30
N VAL A 691 5.05 5.66 -5.31
CA VAL A 691 5.68 4.36 -5.10
C VAL A 691 4.83 3.55 -4.14
N GLU A 692 4.35 2.39 -4.56
CA GLU A 692 3.70 1.45 -3.65
C GLU A 692 4.71 0.86 -2.67
N VAL A 693 4.51 1.15 -1.38
CA VAL A 693 5.27 0.54 -0.29
C VAL A 693 4.52 -0.72 0.16
N THR A 694 4.80 -1.84 -0.49
CA THR A 694 4.30 -3.15 -0.08
C THR A 694 5.16 -3.75 1.06
N ALA A 695 4.81 -4.95 1.54
CA ALA A 695 5.55 -5.66 2.61
C ALA A 695 6.96 -6.14 2.17
N GLY A 696 7.71 -5.30 1.49
CA GLY A 696 9.06 -5.53 0.99
C GLY A 696 9.82 -4.23 0.83
N GLN A 697 11.06 -4.31 0.32
CA GLN A 697 11.81 -3.10 -0.02
C GLN A 697 11.09 -2.31 -1.10
N PRO A 698 10.98 -0.98 -0.98
CA PRO A 698 10.41 -0.14 -2.03
C PRO A 698 11.14 -0.37 -3.35
N LYS A 699 10.37 -0.59 -4.40
CA LYS A 699 10.90 -0.95 -5.71
C LYS A 699 10.21 -0.15 -6.81
N ILE A 700 10.98 0.32 -7.75
CA ILE A 700 10.50 0.94 -8.98
C ILE A 700 10.94 0.06 -10.15
N SER A 701 10.01 -0.29 -11.02
CA SER A 701 10.26 -1.16 -12.15
C SER A 701 9.89 -0.46 -13.47
N PHE A 702 10.79 -0.51 -14.44
CA PHE A 702 10.56 -0.03 -15.79
C PHE A 702 10.73 -1.18 -16.77
N SER A 703 9.91 -1.19 -17.81
CA SER A 703 9.98 -2.19 -18.87
C SER A 703 9.97 -1.52 -20.25
N ASN A 704 10.64 -2.15 -21.21
CA ASN A 704 10.69 -1.71 -22.59
C ASN A 704 11.16 -0.26 -22.78
N MET A 705 12.21 0.12 -22.07
CA MET A 705 12.82 1.45 -22.19
C MET A 705 13.52 1.58 -23.53
N GLY A 706 13.35 2.72 -24.16
CA GLY A 706 14.03 3.06 -25.41
C GLY A 706 15.51 3.42 -25.19
N TYR A 707 16.23 3.65 -26.25
CA TYR A 707 17.60 4.16 -26.18
C TYR A 707 17.59 5.64 -25.76
N GLY A 708 18.55 6.04 -24.96
CA GLY A 708 18.66 7.43 -24.51
C GLY A 708 19.19 7.58 -23.10
N THR A 709 19.25 8.82 -22.66
CA THR A 709 19.63 9.17 -21.28
C THR A 709 18.36 9.46 -20.49
N TYR A 710 18.31 8.91 -19.28
CA TYR A 710 17.19 9.02 -18.37
C TYR A 710 17.65 9.56 -17.03
N ILE A 711 16.84 10.39 -16.42
CA ILE A 711 17.02 10.88 -15.06
C ILE A 711 15.81 10.45 -14.25
N LEU A 712 16.00 9.46 -13.39
CA LEU A 712 14.99 9.06 -12.41
C LEU A 712 15.17 9.95 -11.18
N GLN A 713 14.12 10.67 -10.84
CA GLN A 713 14.02 11.41 -9.60
C GLN A 713 13.08 10.70 -8.65
N ILE A 714 13.53 10.44 -7.44
CA ILE A 714 12.72 9.89 -6.34
C ILE A 714 12.66 10.97 -5.28
N ARG A 715 11.46 11.26 -4.80
CA ARG A 715 11.25 12.18 -3.68
C ARG A 715 10.48 11.50 -2.56
N LYS A 716 10.74 11.93 -1.35
CA LYS A 716 10.06 11.48 -0.13
C LYS A 716 9.71 12.70 0.72
N MET A 717 8.47 12.76 1.23
CA MET A 717 8.13 13.77 2.24
C MET A 717 8.84 13.44 3.56
N ASN A 718 9.40 14.46 4.22
CA ASN A 718 10.11 14.30 5.50
C ASN A 718 9.22 14.58 6.72
N GLY A 719 7.92 14.67 6.53
CA GLY A 719 6.94 15.03 7.55
C GLY A 719 6.28 16.37 7.26
N PHE A 720 5.86 17.05 8.31
CA PHE A 720 5.10 18.29 8.23
C PHE A 720 5.86 19.43 7.54
N GLY A 721 5.10 20.32 6.96
CA GLY A 721 5.57 21.44 6.15
C GLY A 721 5.30 21.21 4.67
N VAL A 722 4.79 22.26 4.02
CA VAL A 722 4.51 22.23 2.59
C VAL A 722 5.82 22.10 1.81
N ASN A 723 5.86 21.21 0.82
CA ASN A 723 7.05 20.92 -0.01
C ASN A 723 8.28 20.43 0.76
N ASN A 724 8.11 19.85 1.93
CA ASN A 724 9.19 19.29 2.73
C ASN A 724 9.63 17.92 2.18
N TYR A 725 10.39 17.93 1.07
CA TYR A 725 10.84 16.73 0.38
C TYR A 725 12.36 16.55 0.45
N SER A 726 12.79 15.29 0.57
CA SER A 726 14.13 14.84 0.21
C SER A 726 14.12 14.26 -1.20
N TYR A 727 15.16 14.54 -1.98
CA TYR A 727 15.29 14.10 -3.37
C TYR A 727 16.51 13.21 -3.53
N THR A 728 16.37 12.19 -4.38
CA THR A 728 17.49 11.36 -4.87
C THR A 728 17.34 11.21 -6.37
N ASN A 729 18.41 11.51 -7.10
CA ASN A 729 18.46 11.43 -8.55
C ASN A 729 19.38 10.28 -8.97
N ILE A 730 18.95 9.53 -9.97
CA ILE A 730 19.74 8.47 -10.61
C ILE A 730 19.73 8.75 -12.11
N SER A 731 20.91 8.91 -12.67
CA SER A 731 21.06 9.08 -14.11
C SER A 731 21.55 7.77 -14.73
N PHE A 732 20.89 7.32 -15.79
CA PHE A 732 21.32 6.15 -16.53
C PHE A 732 21.12 6.35 -18.03
N THR A 733 21.89 5.62 -18.81
CA THR A 733 21.83 5.68 -20.27
C THR A 733 21.76 4.28 -20.85
N ILE A 734 20.91 4.12 -21.84
CA ILE A 734 20.85 2.95 -22.71
C ILE A 734 21.49 3.35 -24.03
N ALA A 735 22.65 2.76 -24.30
CA ALA A 735 23.40 3.09 -25.52
C ALA A 735 22.61 2.70 -26.77
N THR A 736 22.61 3.57 -27.73
CA THR A 736 22.04 3.22 -29.04
C THR A 736 22.95 2.18 -29.71
N PRO A 737 22.40 1.04 -30.18
CA PRO A 737 23.16 0.03 -30.91
C PRO A 737 23.89 0.66 -32.09
N PHE A 738 25.09 0.15 -32.38
CA PHE A 738 25.92 0.67 -33.45
C PHE A 738 25.18 0.73 -34.80
N TYR A 739 24.26 -0.20 -35.06
CA TYR A 739 23.47 -0.22 -36.28
C TYR A 739 22.40 0.88 -36.40
N GLN A 740 22.05 1.54 -35.32
CA GLN A 740 21.13 2.68 -35.30
C GLN A 740 21.86 4.03 -35.27
N GLN A 741 23.16 4.04 -35.04
CA GLN A 741 23.94 5.26 -35.02
C GLN A 741 24.06 5.84 -36.44
N TRP A 742 24.09 7.17 -36.52
CA TRP A 742 24.09 7.89 -37.79
C TRP A 742 25.25 7.49 -38.70
N TRP A 743 26.47 7.24 -38.16
CA TRP A 743 27.63 6.81 -38.91
C TRP A 743 27.45 5.42 -39.52
N PHE A 744 26.79 4.47 -38.82
CA PHE A 744 26.50 3.14 -39.35
C PHE A 744 25.50 3.21 -40.51
N ARG A 745 24.47 4.08 -40.41
CA ARG A 745 23.53 4.34 -41.49
C ARG A 745 24.23 4.92 -42.71
N ILE A 746 25.22 5.80 -42.52
CA ILE A 746 26.07 6.32 -43.59
C ILE A 746 26.91 5.21 -44.21
N ILE A 747 27.53 4.35 -43.38
CA ILE A 747 28.30 3.21 -43.90
C ILE A 747 27.42 2.27 -44.73
N CYS A 748 26.20 1.96 -44.25
CA CYS A 748 25.24 1.15 -44.99
C CYS A 748 24.83 1.83 -46.30
N LEU A 749 24.62 3.16 -46.30
CA LEU A 749 24.30 3.94 -47.49
C LEU A 749 25.46 3.93 -48.48
N LEU A 750 26.71 4.10 -47.97
CA LEU A 750 27.91 4.02 -48.81
C LEU A 750 28.15 2.61 -49.34
N ALA A 751 27.88 1.58 -48.53
CA ALA A 751 27.94 0.19 -48.96
C ALA A 751 26.89 -0.11 -50.05
N LEU A 752 25.66 0.38 -49.87
CA LEU A 752 24.62 0.27 -50.88
C LEU A 752 24.97 1.04 -52.16
N ALA A 753 25.55 2.24 -52.02
CA ALA A 753 26.03 3.02 -53.15
C ALA A 753 27.20 2.30 -53.87
N GLY A 754 28.12 1.70 -53.05
CA GLY A 754 29.22 0.89 -53.59
C GLY A 754 28.75 -0.36 -54.33
N ILE A 755 27.75 -1.07 -53.75
CA ILE A 755 27.09 -2.21 -54.38
C ILE A 755 26.39 -1.74 -55.65
N GLY A 756 25.66 -0.62 -55.57
CA GLY A 756 25.01 -0.02 -56.74
C GLY A 756 26.01 0.33 -57.85
N TYR A 757 27.18 0.91 -57.47
CA TYR A 757 28.25 1.20 -58.39
C TYR A 757 28.90 -0.07 -59.02
N LEU A 758 29.07 -1.13 -58.16
CA LEU A 758 29.56 -2.41 -58.66
C LEU A 758 28.59 -3.10 -59.58
N ILE A 759 27.27 -3.04 -59.25
CA ILE A 759 26.19 -3.55 -60.12
C ILE A 759 26.12 -2.74 -61.42
N PHE A 760 26.25 -1.41 -61.31
CA PHE A 760 26.29 -0.52 -62.50
C PHE A 760 27.49 -0.84 -63.36
N LYS A 761 28.69 -1.00 -62.76
CA LYS A 761 29.90 -1.37 -63.47
C LYS A 761 29.82 -2.79 -64.06
N TRP A 762 29.19 -3.73 -63.34
CA TRP A 762 28.92 -5.07 -63.83
C TRP A 762 27.90 -5.06 -64.95
N ARG A 763 26.82 -4.26 -64.83
CA ARG A 763 25.85 -4.05 -65.91
C ARG A 763 26.48 -3.40 -67.15
N LEU A 764 27.34 -2.40 -66.95
CA LEU A 764 28.08 -1.79 -68.10
C LEU A 764 28.97 -2.83 -68.81
N ARG A 765 29.62 -3.71 -68.02
CA ARG A 765 30.37 -4.85 -68.56
C ARG A 765 29.46 -5.87 -69.28
N GLN A 766 28.29 -6.14 -68.70
CA GLN A 766 27.29 -6.98 -69.38
C GLN A 766 26.69 -6.31 -70.61
N TYR A 767 26.44 -5.00 -70.59
CA TYR A 767 25.98 -4.28 -71.76
C TYR A 767 26.98 -4.32 -72.86
N ALA A 768 28.27 -4.19 -72.58
CA ALA A 768 29.35 -4.33 -73.58
C ALA A 768 29.50 -5.77 -74.11
N ALA A 769 29.19 -6.77 -73.26
CA ALA A 769 29.14 -8.17 -73.66
C ALA A 769 27.83 -8.56 -74.35
N SER A 770 26.72 -7.91 -73.99
CA SER A 770 25.36 -8.21 -74.55
C SER A 770 25.14 -7.62 -75.92
N ASN A 771 25.79 -6.47 -76.20
CA ASN A 771 25.72 -5.94 -77.58
C ASN A 771 26.35 -6.89 -78.59
N LYS A 772 27.27 -7.76 -78.21
CA LYS A 772 27.79 -8.86 -79.03
C LYS A 772 26.89 -10.10 -79.01
N LYS A 773 25.96 -10.23 -78.04
CA LYS A 773 24.99 -11.35 -78.01
C LYS A 773 23.62 -10.99 -78.55
N LEU A 774 23.29 -9.71 -78.66
CA LEU A 774 21.98 -9.25 -79.13
C LEU A 774 21.73 -9.55 -80.60
N GLU A 775 22.79 -9.62 -81.39
CA GLU A 775 22.67 -10.03 -82.82
C GLU A 775 22.27 -11.51 -82.96
N ARG A 776 22.50 -12.34 -81.99
CA ARG A 776 22.11 -13.78 -82.00
C ARG A 776 20.78 -14.10 -81.30
N LEU A 777 20.16 -13.14 -80.61
CA LEU A 777 19.01 -13.43 -79.73
C LEU A 777 17.69 -12.89 -80.32
N VAL A 778 17.73 -12.17 -81.43
CA VAL A 778 16.49 -11.65 -82.09
C VAL A 778 15.69 -12.82 -82.69
N GLU A 779 16.35 -13.93 -83.02
CA GLU A 779 15.65 -15.09 -83.62
C GLU A 779 14.96 -16.01 -82.57
N GLN A 780 15.31 -15.95 -81.31
CA GLN A 780 14.75 -16.84 -80.26
C GLN A 780 13.56 -16.25 -79.53
N LYS A 781 13.27 -14.98 -79.57
CA LYS A 781 12.26 -14.32 -78.71
C LYS A 781 10.83 -14.27 -79.23
N THR A 782 10.58 -14.82 -80.40
CA THR A 782 9.20 -14.86 -80.87
C THR A 782 8.38 -16.03 -80.27
N MET A 783 9.07 -16.95 -79.57
CA MET A 783 8.43 -18.09 -78.92
C MET A 783 8.02 -17.92 -77.44
N ASP A 784 8.64 -16.96 -76.73
CA ASP A 784 8.46 -16.84 -75.27
C ASP A 784 7.37 -15.84 -74.87
N LEU A 785 6.84 -15.05 -75.77
CA LEU A 785 5.78 -14.07 -75.51
C LEU A 785 4.39 -14.70 -75.34
N ASN A 786 4.22 -15.95 -75.78
CA ASN A 786 2.96 -16.65 -75.62
C ASN A 786 2.72 -17.26 -74.24
N LEU A 787 3.76 -17.46 -73.41
CA LEU A 787 3.60 -18.06 -72.08
C LEU A 787 3.30 -17.07 -70.96
N LYS A 788 3.71 -15.78 -71.16
CA LYS A 788 3.43 -14.73 -70.15
C LYS A 788 2.01 -14.19 -70.18
N ASN A 789 1.29 -14.33 -71.23
CA ASN A 789 -0.11 -13.90 -71.33
C ASN A 789 -1.06 -14.76 -70.51
N ILE A 790 -0.70 -16.01 -70.21
CA ILE A 790 -1.56 -16.94 -69.46
C ILE A 790 -1.52 -16.62 -67.95
N GLN A 791 -0.43 -16.07 -67.43
CA GLN A 791 -0.29 -15.77 -66.02
C GLN A 791 -0.97 -14.44 -65.64
N LEU A 792 -1.05 -13.49 -66.54
CA LEU A 792 -1.77 -12.21 -66.38
C LEU A 792 -3.29 -12.40 -66.35
N GLU A 793 -3.81 -13.37 -67.10
CA GLU A 793 -5.24 -13.68 -67.08
C GLU A 793 -5.74 -14.26 -65.77
N LYS A 794 -4.89 -15.00 -65.03
CA LYS A 794 -5.26 -15.58 -63.76
C LYS A 794 -5.43 -14.52 -62.64
N ASN A 795 -4.57 -13.54 -62.62
CA ASN A 795 -4.66 -12.44 -61.65
C ASN A 795 -5.81 -11.47 -61.95
N ASN A 796 -6.14 -11.30 -63.21
CA ASN A 796 -7.26 -10.48 -63.62
C ASN A 796 -8.62 -11.15 -63.30
N ARG A 797 -8.71 -12.49 -63.32
CA ARG A 797 -9.94 -13.20 -62.91
C ARG A 797 -10.28 -13.00 -61.43
N ILE A 798 -9.29 -12.94 -60.54
CA ILE A 798 -9.52 -12.70 -59.09
C ILE A 798 -10.01 -11.26 -58.86
N LYS A 799 -9.38 -10.29 -59.54
CA LYS A 799 -9.82 -8.89 -59.46
C LYS A 799 -11.24 -8.67 -60.02
N LEU A 800 -11.56 -9.30 -61.15
CA LEU A 800 -12.88 -9.20 -61.79
C LEU A 800 -13.97 -9.89 -60.94
N ARG A 801 -13.61 -10.96 -60.22
CA ARG A 801 -14.51 -11.67 -59.32
C ARG A 801 -14.85 -10.86 -58.08
N LEU A 802 -13.89 -10.12 -57.54
CA LEU A 802 -14.11 -9.16 -56.45
C LEU A 802 -15.01 -7.99 -56.90
N ILE A 803 -14.75 -7.44 -58.05
CA ILE A 803 -15.55 -6.35 -58.62
C ILE A 803 -17.00 -6.80 -58.91
N SER A 804 -17.18 -8.06 -59.29
CA SER A 804 -18.51 -8.62 -59.52
C SER A 804 -19.31 -8.79 -58.22
N ILE A 805 -18.66 -9.24 -57.16
CA ILE A 805 -19.30 -9.37 -55.84
C ILE A 805 -19.69 -8.01 -55.29
N ILE A 806 -18.79 -7.02 -55.38
CA ILE A 806 -19.06 -5.66 -54.91
C ILE A 806 -20.21 -5.03 -55.72
N ASN A 807 -20.19 -5.18 -57.02
CA ASN A 807 -21.25 -4.58 -57.87
C ASN A 807 -22.60 -5.27 -57.70
N HIS A 808 -22.66 -6.59 -57.62
CA HIS A 808 -23.92 -7.30 -57.53
C HIS A 808 -24.50 -7.32 -56.10
N ASP A 809 -23.69 -7.68 -55.12
CA ASP A 809 -24.18 -7.98 -53.79
C ASP A 809 -24.26 -6.75 -52.87
N ILE A 810 -23.55 -5.68 -53.22
CA ILE A 810 -23.63 -4.41 -52.49
C ILE A 810 -24.52 -3.41 -53.23
N MET A 811 -24.34 -3.26 -54.54
CA MET A 811 -25.06 -2.22 -55.25
C MET A 811 -26.54 -2.54 -55.46
N THR A 812 -26.93 -3.81 -55.52
CA THR A 812 -28.34 -4.22 -55.74
C THR A 812 -29.21 -3.91 -54.51
N PRO A 813 -28.84 -4.31 -53.30
CA PRO A 813 -29.56 -3.90 -52.07
C PRO A 813 -29.60 -2.41 -51.85
N LEU A 814 -28.52 -1.67 -52.15
CA LEU A 814 -28.46 -0.21 -52.10
C LEU A 814 -29.46 0.46 -53.03
N LYS A 815 -29.56 -0.02 -54.24
CA LYS A 815 -30.57 0.44 -55.20
C LYS A 815 -31.97 0.16 -54.71
N PHE A 816 -32.23 -1.03 -54.16
CA PHE A 816 -33.50 -1.39 -53.56
C PHE A 816 -33.91 -0.43 -52.47
N MET A 817 -33.02 -0.21 -51.47
CA MET A 817 -33.25 0.73 -50.36
C MET A 817 -33.50 2.15 -50.86
N HIS A 818 -32.73 2.58 -51.88
CA HIS A 818 -32.91 3.90 -52.49
C HIS A 818 -34.27 4.03 -53.15
N TYR A 819 -34.67 3.06 -54.00
CA TYR A 819 -35.97 3.10 -54.70
C TYR A 819 -37.14 2.91 -53.74
N ALA A 820 -37.05 2.02 -52.77
CA ALA A 820 -38.08 1.81 -51.78
C ALA A 820 -38.26 3.03 -50.86
N GLY A 821 -37.14 3.64 -50.42
CA GLY A 821 -37.17 4.90 -49.69
C GLY A 821 -37.73 6.07 -50.48
N LYS A 822 -37.36 6.17 -51.74
CA LYS A 822 -37.89 7.20 -52.69
C LYS A 822 -39.39 7.01 -52.91
N ALA A 823 -39.85 5.79 -53.12
CA ALA A 823 -41.27 5.47 -53.30
C ALA A 823 -42.13 5.84 -52.06
N LEU A 824 -41.55 5.62 -50.84
CA LEU A 824 -42.18 6.04 -49.58
C LEU A 824 -42.30 7.56 -49.46
N VAL A 825 -41.29 8.30 -49.92
CA VAL A 825 -41.28 9.77 -49.85
C VAL A 825 -42.20 10.39 -50.88
N GLU A 826 -42.19 9.89 -52.13
CA GLU A 826 -42.93 10.45 -53.24
C GLU A 826 -44.46 10.09 -53.23
N ASN A 827 -44.83 8.96 -52.61
CA ASN A 827 -46.25 8.46 -52.59
C ASN A 827 -46.86 8.46 -51.18
N LYS A 828 -46.40 9.32 -50.29
CA LYS A 828 -46.74 9.33 -48.86
C LYS A 828 -48.25 9.37 -48.56
N GLU A 829 -49.07 9.94 -49.44
CA GLU A 829 -50.48 10.12 -49.22
C GLU A 829 -51.35 8.95 -49.75
N ASN A 830 -50.79 8.06 -50.59
CA ASN A 830 -51.55 6.99 -51.28
C ASN A 830 -51.21 5.56 -50.81
N ILE A 831 -50.27 5.37 -49.92
CA ILE A 831 -49.86 4.06 -49.41
C ILE A 831 -50.51 3.86 -47.99
N LYS A 832 -51.18 2.70 -47.78
CA LYS A 832 -51.72 2.35 -46.48
C LYS A 832 -50.63 2.27 -45.42
N ALA A 833 -50.96 2.61 -44.22
CA ALA A 833 -49.99 2.66 -43.11
C ALA A 833 -49.30 1.32 -42.80
N GLU A 834 -49.94 0.20 -43.09
CA GLU A 834 -49.44 -1.16 -43.00
C GLU A 834 -48.32 -1.43 -44.04
N ASP A 835 -48.56 -1.04 -45.28
CA ASP A 835 -47.60 -1.19 -46.39
C ASP A 835 -46.38 -0.25 -46.21
N GLN A 836 -46.59 0.95 -45.61
CA GLN A 836 -45.46 1.83 -45.27
C GLN A 836 -44.54 1.23 -44.17
N PHE A 837 -45.17 0.63 -43.17
CA PHE A 837 -44.40 -0.01 -42.10
C PHE A 837 -43.64 -1.25 -42.58
N GLU A 838 -44.27 -2.05 -43.46
CA GLU A 838 -43.63 -3.21 -44.08
C GLU A 838 -42.45 -2.79 -44.95
N THR A 839 -42.56 -1.77 -45.78
CA THR A 839 -41.47 -1.25 -46.61
C THR A 839 -40.35 -0.66 -45.80
N ILE A 840 -40.63 0.08 -44.70
CA ILE A 840 -39.62 0.58 -43.78
C ILE A 840 -38.90 -0.56 -43.07
N SER A 841 -39.63 -1.58 -42.68
CA SER A 841 -39.09 -2.79 -42.07
C SER A 841 -38.13 -3.52 -43.01
N GLU A 842 -38.51 -3.67 -44.30
CA GLU A 842 -37.65 -4.26 -45.33
C GLU A 842 -36.40 -3.44 -45.63
N ILE A 843 -36.49 -2.10 -45.71
CA ILE A 843 -35.35 -1.22 -45.83
C ILE A 843 -34.40 -1.38 -44.67
N THR A 844 -34.93 -1.38 -43.45
CA THR A 844 -34.12 -1.52 -42.24
C THR A 844 -33.42 -2.88 -42.15
N GLN A 845 -34.11 -3.93 -42.55
CA GLN A 845 -33.52 -5.26 -42.59
C GLN A 845 -32.44 -5.38 -43.68
N THR A 846 -32.68 -4.82 -44.84
CA THR A 846 -31.70 -4.81 -45.94
C THR A 846 -30.46 -4.01 -45.58
N ALA A 847 -30.61 -2.88 -44.85
CA ALA A 847 -29.49 -2.11 -44.34
C ALA A 847 -28.63 -2.92 -43.35
N LYS A 848 -29.27 -3.66 -42.47
CA LYS A 848 -28.60 -4.54 -41.52
C LYS A 848 -27.87 -5.71 -42.17
N ASP A 849 -28.48 -6.31 -43.19
CA ASP A 849 -27.85 -7.39 -43.95
C ASP A 849 -26.63 -6.88 -44.72
N MET A 850 -26.67 -5.64 -45.19
CA MET A 850 -25.57 -4.96 -45.88
C MET A 850 -24.43 -4.57 -44.96
N GLU A 851 -24.73 -4.12 -43.74
CA GLU A 851 -23.72 -3.85 -42.70
C GLU A 851 -22.94 -5.13 -42.40
N GLN A 852 -23.64 -6.25 -42.24
CA GLN A 852 -23.03 -7.55 -41.99
C GLN A 852 -22.15 -8.02 -43.17
N LEU A 853 -22.60 -7.85 -44.39
CA LEU A 853 -21.83 -8.20 -45.59
C LEU A 853 -20.57 -7.34 -45.74
N SER A 854 -20.69 -6.03 -45.49
CA SER A 854 -19.56 -5.10 -45.56
C SER A 854 -18.49 -5.45 -44.53
N SER A 855 -18.91 -5.80 -43.29
CA SER A 855 -18.03 -6.23 -42.24
C SER A 855 -17.28 -7.54 -42.59
N GLN A 856 -17.95 -8.49 -43.21
CA GLN A 856 -17.35 -9.74 -43.68
C GLN A 856 -16.30 -9.53 -44.78
N ILE A 857 -16.58 -8.65 -45.72
CA ILE A 857 -15.63 -8.31 -46.82
C ILE A 857 -14.42 -7.56 -46.25
N LEU A 858 -14.63 -6.64 -45.32
CA LEU A 858 -13.55 -5.88 -44.68
C LEU A 858 -12.61 -6.82 -43.90
N ASN A 859 -13.17 -7.71 -43.13
CA ASN A 859 -12.38 -8.72 -42.38
C ASN A 859 -11.59 -9.61 -43.35
N TRP A 860 -12.19 -10.06 -44.45
CA TRP A 860 -11.50 -10.87 -45.44
C TRP A 860 -10.31 -10.11 -46.08
N ILE A 861 -10.48 -8.82 -46.42
CA ILE A 861 -9.40 -7.97 -46.97
C ILE A 861 -8.26 -7.80 -45.94
N ILE A 862 -8.57 -7.62 -44.66
CA ILE A 862 -7.58 -7.45 -43.60
C ILE A 862 -6.72 -8.70 -43.45
N TYR A 863 -7.35 -9.88 -43.52
CA TYR A 863 -6.63 -11.15 -43.37
C TYR A 863 -5.80 -11.57 -44.57
N HIS A 864 -6.08 -11.01 -45.79
CA HIS A 864 -5.30 -11.26 -47.01
C HIS A 864 -4.21 -10.21 -47.28
N ASN A 865 -4.02 -9.27 -46.37
CA ASN A 865 -2.97 -8.26 -46.49
C ASN A 865 -1.62 -8.83 -46.03
N PRO A 866 -0.59 -8.91 -46.89
CA PRO A 866 0.72 -9.52 -46.56
C PRO A 866 1.48 -8.79 -45.44
N ASP A 867 1.09 -7.55 -45.10
CA ASP A 867 1.76 -6.72 -44.12
C ASP A 867 1.22 -6.90 -42.68
N HIS A 868 0.25 -7.78 -42.49
CA HIS A 868 -0.37 -7.95 -41.16
C HIS A 868 0.25 -9.15 -40.43
N HIS A 869 1.27 -8.90 -39.60
CA HIS A 869 1.91 -9.92 -38.78
C HIS A 869 1.11 -10.17 -37.49
N MET A 870 0.34 -11.23 -37.45
CA MET A 870 -0.30 -11.71 -36.22
C MET A 870 0.64 -12.64 -35.45
N GLN A 871 0.59 -12.56 -34.13
CA GLN A 871 1.34 -13.47 -33.25
C GLN A 871 0.38 -14.41 -32.53
N LYS A 872 0.83 -15.64 -32.32
CA LYS A 872 0.13 -16.59 -31.46
C LYS A 872 0.32 -16.15 -30.00
N GLU A 873 -0.74 -16.24 -29.20
CA GLU A 873 -0.75 -15.91 -27.79
C GLU A 873 -1.47 -17.00 -26.99
N GLU A 874 -1.18 -17.05 -25.71
CA GLU A 874 -1.82 -18.00 -24.81
C GLU A 874 -3.10 -17.40 -24.23
N PHE A 875 -4.22 -18.08 -24.41
CA PHE A 875 -5.51 -17.65 -23.91
C PHE A 875 -6.37 -18.82 -23.44
N ASP A 876 -7.31 -18.53 -22.57
CA ASP A 876 -8.29 -19.50 -22.10
C ASP A 876 -9.41 -19.69 -23.11
N LEU A 877 -9.47 -20.90 -23.71
CA LEU A 877 -10.47 -21.24 -24.72
C LEU A 877 -11.89 -21.27 -24.12
N HIS A 878 -12.04 -21.67 -22.85
CA HIS A 878 -13.34 -21.65 -22.19
C HIS A 878 -13.89 -20.22 -22.12
N GLN A 879 -13.06 -19.27 -21.72
CA GLN A 879 -13.46 -17.86 -21.64
C GLN A 879 -13.73 -17.26 -23.01
N LEU A 880 -12.94 -17.61 -24.01
CA LEU A 880 -13.15 -17.14 -25.39
C LEU A 880 -14.50 -17.62 -25.93
N VAL A 881 -14.83 -18.89 -25.75
CA VAL A 881 -16.12 -19.47 -26.16
C VAL A 881 -17.26 -18.83 -25.36
N GLU A 882 -17.10 -18.67 -24.06
CA GLU A 882 -18.09 -18.02 -23.21
C GLU A 882 -18.41 -16.59 -23.68
N MET A 883 -17.37 -15.85 -24.07
CA MET A 883 -17.51 -14.50 -24.63
C MET A 883 -18.32 -14.53 -25.95
N VAL A 884 -18.03 -15.44 -26.84
CA VAL A 884 -18.76 -15.59 -28.10
C VAL A 884 -20.22 -15.99 -27.87
N LEU A 885 -20.47 -16.96 -26.99
CA LEU A 885 -21.83 -17.40 -26.67
C LEU A 885 -22.64 -16.29 -25.99
N ARG A 886 -22.01 -15.49 -25.16
CA ARG A 886 -22.65 -14.32 -24.51
C ARG A 886 -23.12 -13.28 -25.54
N VAL A 887 -22.30 -12.98 -26.55
CA VAL A 887 -22.68 -12.07 -27.64
C VAL A 887 -23.91 -12.58 -28.39
N LEU A 888 -23.99 -13.90 -28.60
CA LEU A 888 -25.09 -14.54 -29.33
C LEU A 888 -26.29 -14.92 -28.45
N HIS A 889 -26.20 -14.74 -27.14
CA HIS A 889 -27.20 -15.18 -26.17
C HIS A 889 -28.60 -14.59 -26.45
N PHE A 890 -28.66 -13.30 -26.79
CA PHE A 890 -29.93 -12.65 -27.07
C PHE A 890 -30.60 -13.24 -28.31
N SER A 891 -29.82 -13.49 -29.36
CA SER A 891 -30.30 -14.11 -30.60
C SER A 891 -30.72 -15.57 -30.40
N ALA A 892 -30.03 -16.29 -29.55
CA ALA A 892 -30.36 -17.66 -29.17
C ALA A 892 -31.68 -17.74 -28.36
N LYS A 893 -31.85 -16.82 -27.42
CA LYS A 893 -33.08 -16.69 -26.64
C LYS A 893 -34.29 -16.39 -27.52
N ALA A 894 -34.13 -15.53 -28.52
CA ALA A 894 -35.21 -15.22 -29.49
C ALA A 894 -35.61 -16.44 -30.33
N LYS A 895 -34.72 -17.40 -30.54
CA LYS A 895 -34.98 -18.66 -31.26
C LYS A 895 -35.28 -19.85 -30.36
N ASN A 896 -35.39 -19.60 -29.03
CA ASN A 896 -35.55 -20.63 -28.01
C ASN A 896 -34.48 -21.71 -28.07
N THR A 897 -33.25 -21.33 -28.38
CA THR A 897 -32.08 -22.23 -28.54
C THR A 897 -31.16 -22.06 -27.35
N LYS A 898 -30.80 -23.14 -26.68
CA LYS A 898 -29.86 -23.15 -25.56
C LYS A 898 -28.43 -23.19 -26.08
N LEU A 899 -27.59 -22.27 -25.63
CA LEU A 899 -26.14 -22.31 -25.86
C LEU A 899 -25.46 -22.93 -24.66
N GLN A 900 -24.53 -23.83 -24.91
CA GLN A 900 -23.82 -24.59 -23.87
C GLN A 900 -22.33 -24.62 -24.16
N ASN A 901 -21.53 -24.24 -23.17
CA ASN A 901 -20.09 -24.33 -23.22
C ASN A 901 -19.64 -25.50 -22.35
N ASP A 902 -19.22 -26.57 -22.99
CA ASP A 902 -18.76 -27.82 -22.35
C ASP A 902 -17.22 -27.93 -22.39
N ILE A 903 -16.51 -26.85 -22.66
CA ILE A 903 -15.04 -26.80 -22.57
C ILE A 903 -14.62 -26.71 -21.11
N PRO A 904 -13.62 -27.45 -20.65
CA PRO A 904 -13.14 -27.37 -19.28
C PRO A 904 -12.69 -25.95 -18.92
N VAL A 905 -12.95 -25.51 -17.69
CA VAL A 905 -12.51 -24.21 -17.17
C VAL A 905 -10.97 -24.18 -17.10
N ASN A 906 -10.37 -23.08 -17.45
CA ASN A 906 -8.91 -22.88 -17.53
C ASN A 906 -8.21 -23.75 -18.61
N PHE A 907 -8.90 -24.07 -19.68
CA PHE A 907 -8.30 -24.75 -20.81
C PHE A 907 -7.55 -23.77 -21.69
N THR A 908 -6.23 -23.66 -21.50
CA THR A 908 -5.37 -22.74 -22.26
C THR A 908 -4.97 -23.29 -23.63
N LEU A 909 -4.95 -22.39 -24.61
CA LEU A 909 -4.55 -22.67 -25.98
C LEU A 909 -3.56 -21.59 -26.45
N HIS A 910 -2.46 -22.02 -27.09
CA HIS A 910 -1.51 -21.11 -27.72
C HIS A 910 -1.80 -21.00 -29.24
N GLN A 911 -2.56 -19.99 -29.62
CA GLN A 911 -3.00 -19.82 -31.01
C GLN A 911 -3.32 -18.32 -31.28
N TYR A 912 -3.71 -17.98 -32.48
CA TYR A 912 -4.16 -16.63 -32.84
C TYR A 912 -5.54 -16.34 -32.23
N LEU A 913 -5.61 -15.49 -31.24
CA LEU A 913 -6.84 -15.20 -30.46
C LEU A 913 -7.97 -14.65 -31.35
N GLU A 914 -7.70 -13.61 -32.14
CA GLU A 914 -8.72 -12.95 -32.96
C GLU A 914 -9.22 -13.83 -34.10
N PRO A 915 -8.37 -14.53 -34.88
CA PRO A 915 -8.83 -15.53 -35.82
C PRO A 915 -9.69 -16.63 -35.23
N MET A 916 -9.31 -17.13 -34.06
CA MET A 916 -10.10 -18.11 -33.30
C MET A 916 -11.47 -17.56 -32.94
N ARG A 917 -11.51 -16.34 -32.42
CA ARG A 917 -12.76 -15.65 -32.03
C ARG A 917 -13.69 -15.50 -33.25
N VAL A 918 -13.17 -15.03 -34.37
CA VAL A 918 -13.95 -14.83 -35.61
C VAL A 918 -14.45 -16.17 -36.15
N MET A 919 -13.63 -17.19 -36.13
CA MET A 919 -14.02 -18.53 -36.61
C MET A 919 -15.12 -19.13 -35.74
N ILE A 920 -14.94 -19.14 -34.41
CA ILE A 920 -15.93 -19.66 -33.47
C ILE A 920 -17.25 -18.89 -33.61
N TYR A 921 -17.18 -17.55 -33.67
CA TYR A 921 -18.34 -16.72 -33.87
C TYR A 921 -19.13 -17.08 -35.14
N ASN A 922 -18.44 -17.25 -36.25
CA ASN A 922 -19.08 -17.59 -37.53
C ASN A 922 -19.70 -18.99 -37.50
N ILE A 923 -19.05 -19.98 -36.91
CA ILE A 923 -19.61 -21.33 -36.81
C ILE A 923 -20.83 -21.34 -35.90
N VAL A 924 -20.76 -20.74 -34.72
CA VAL A 924 -21.89 -20.70 -33.77
C VAL A 924 -23.04 -19.89 -34.33
N LEU A 925 -22.78 -18.78 -35.01
CA LEU A 925 -23.80 -17.99 -35.70
C LEU A 925 -24.51 -18.78 -36.79
N ASN A 926 -23.76 -19.55 -37.58
CA ASN A 926 -24.32 -20.44 -38.57
C ASN A 926 -25.20 -21.52 -37.93
N SER A 927 -24.70 -22.19 -36.89
CA SER A 927 -25.49 -23.16 -36.11
C SER A 927 -26.79 -22.54 -35.57
N LEU A 928 -26.73 -21.32 -35.08
CA LEU A 928 -27.89 -20.58 -34.56
C LEU A 928 -28.90 -20.20 -35.67
N ASN A 929 -28.41 -19.95 -36.87
CA ASN A 929 -29.26 -19.64 -38.00
C ASN A 929 -30.06 -20.84 -38.51
N PHE A 930 -29.62 -22.06 -38.22
CA PHE A 930 -30.24 -23.30 -38.64
C PHE A 930 -30.80 -24.15 -37.48
N THR A 931 -30.85 -23.58 -36.26
CA THR A 931 -31.40 -24.23 -35.07
C THR A 931 -32.54 -23.41 -34.47
N ARG A 932 -33.64 -24.06 -34.16
CA ARG A 932 -34.80 -23.49 -33.43
C ARG A 932 -35.29 -24.49 -32.42
N ASN A 933 -35.60 -24.07 -31.19
CA ASN A 933 -36.03 -24.94 -30.08
C ASN A 933 -35.02 -26.10 -29.81
N GLY A 934 -33.72 -25.80 -29.88
CA GLY A 934 -32.69 -26.80 -29.81
C GLY A 934 -31.54 -26.42 -28.87
N ILE A 935 -30.42 -27.11 -29.04
CA ILE A 935 -29.21 -26.90 -28.24
C ILE A 935 -28.05 -26.74 -29.19
N ILE A 936 -27.17 -25.77 -28.89
CA ILE A 936 -25.86 -25.65 -29.49
C ILE A 936 -24.81 -25.82 -28.40
N SER A 937 -24.02 -26.87 -28.49
CA SER A 937 -22.96 -27.16 -27.53
C SER A 937 -21.59 -27.01 -28.18
N VAL A 938 -20.67 -26.40 -27.45
CA VAL A 938 -19.28 -26.25 -27.84
C VAL A 938 -18.42 -27.02 -26.86
N TYR A 939 -17.67 -27.99 -27.33
CA TYR A 939 -16.78 -28.82 -26.52
C TYR A 939 -15.49 -29.10 -27.29
N CYS A 940 -14.45 -29.50 -26.58
CA CYS A 940 -13.18 -29.84 -27.20
C CYS A 940 -12.66 -31.20 -26.75
N ASN A 941 -11.98 -31.89 -27.68
CA ASN A 941 -11.20 -33.06 -27.39
C ASN A 941 -9.72 -32.73 -27.59
N HIS A 942 -8.88 -33.19 -26.69
CA HIS A 942 -7.44 -33.02 -26.73
C HIS A 942 -6.74 -34.36 -26.92
N ASP A 943 -5.86 -34.43 -27.90
CA ASP A 943 -4.92 -35.51 -28.13
C ASP A 943 -3.50 -34.94 -28.09
N GLU A 944 -2.45 -35.71 -27.90
CA GLU A 944 -1.07 -35.27 -27.66
C GLU A 944 -0.56 -34.20 -28.67
N ASN A 945 -1.06 -34.20 -29.91
CA ASN A 945 -0.61 -33.30 -30.97
C ASN A 945 -1.69 -32.39 -31.57
N LYS A 946 -2.97 -32.55 -31.21
CA LYS A 946 -4.07 -31.80 -31.82
C LYS A 946 -5.18 -31.52 -30.81
N ILE A 947 -5.77 -30.35 -30.97
CA ILE A 947 -6.99 -29.99 -30.30
C ILE A 947 -8.11 -29.99 -31.33
N ILE A 948 -9.20 -30.68 -31.03
CA ILE A 948 -10.38 -30.70 -31.89
C ILE A 948 -11.50 -30.00 -31.16
N LEU A 949 -11.86 -28.83 -31.67
CA LEU A 949 -13.00 -28.06 -31.21
C LEU A 949 -14.25 -28.48 -31.96
N HIS A 950 -15.27 -28.88 -31.27
CA HIS A 950 -16.55 -29.28 -31.80
C HIS A 950 -17.63 -28.27 -31.47
N ILE A 951 -18.37 -27.84 -32.48
CA ILE A 951 -19.57 -27.05 -32.33
C ILE A 951 -20.70 -27.90 -32.89
N LYS A 952 -21.58 -28.35 -32.00
CA LYS A 952 -22.69 -29.26 -32.32
C LYS A 952 -24.00 -28.54 -32.12
N ASP A 953 -24.84 -28.57 -33.10
CA ASP A 953 -26.21 -28.10 -33.06
C ASP A 953 -27.23 -29.22 -33.28
N THR A 954 -28.43 -28.99 -32.83
CA THR A 954 -29.60 -29.89 -33.05
C THR A 954 -30.55 -29.27 -34.06
N GLY A 955 -30.01 -28.61 -35.05
CA GLY A 955 -30.78 -27.92 -36.09
C GLY A 955 -31.26 -28.85 -37.21
N VAL A 956 -31.66 -28.27 -38.31
CA VAL A 956 -32.20 -29.00 -39.46
C VAL A 956 -31.24 -29.91 -40.18
N GLY A 957 -29.93 -29.81 -39.88
CA GLY A 957 -28.89 -30.62 -40.53
C GLY A 957 -28.77 -30.39 -42.02
N MET A 958 -27.90 -31.15 -42.63
CA MET A 958 -27.57 -31.07 -44.05
C MET A 958 -27.54 -32.50 -44.68
N THR A 959 -27.79 -32.58 -46.00
CA THR A 959 -27.55 -33.79 -46.73
C THR A 959 -26.07 -33.97 -47.05
N ASP A 960 -25.63 -35.18 -47.35
CA ASP A 960 -24.23 -35.47 -47.71
C ASP A 960 -23.77 -34.65 -48.93
N GLU A 961 -24.66 -34.41 -49.91
CA GLU A 961 -24.37 -33.58 -51.06
C GLU A 961 -24.17 -32.09 -50.63
N GLN A 962 -24.93 -31.59 -49.70
CA GLN A 962 -24.76 -30.21 -49.18
C GLN A 962 -23.47 -30.09 -48.40
N VAL A 963 -23.08 -31.07 -47.60
CA VAL A 963 -21.82 -31.11 -46.89
C VAL A 963 -20.63 -31.17 -47.85
N ALA A 964 -20.69 -32.04 -48.89
CA ALA A 964 -19.67 -32.15 -49.91
C ALA A 964 -19.48 -30.84 -50.68
N ASN A 965 -20.58 -30.16 -51.02
CA ASN A 965 -20.58 -28.88 -51.69
C ASN A 965 -19.98 -27.75 -50.84
N LEU A 966 -20.21 -27.75 -49.51
CA LEU A 966 -19.61 -26.80 -48.58
C LEU A 966 -18.09 -27.02 -48.44
N LEU A 967 -17.65 -28.26 -48.56
CA LEU A 967 -16.24 -28.61 -48.45
C LEU A 967 -15.46 -28.45 -49.75
N SER A 968 -16.15 -28.37 -50.91
CA SER A 968 -15.52 -28.18 -52.23
C SER A 968 -14.99 -26.77 -52.44
N GLU A 969 -13.92 -26.61 -53.22
CA GLU A 969 -13.25 -25.31 -53.46
C GLU A 969 -13.94 -24.46 -54.53
N GLU A 970 -14.87 -25.04 -55.31
CA GLU A 970 -15.30 -24.42 -56.59
C GLU A 970 -16.62 -23.63 -56.55
N ARG A 971 -17.45 -23.74 -55.53
CA ARG A 971 -18.77 -23.05 -55.51
C ARG A 971 -19.14 -22.41 -54.21
N ILE A 972 -19.46 -21.12 -54.21
CA ILE A 972 -20.13 -20.42 -53.11
C ILE A 972 -21.63 -20.74 -53.22
N ILE A 973 -22.15 -21.60 -52.35
CA ILE A 973 -23.58 -21.93 -52.30
C ILE A 973 -24.18 -21.20 -51.11
N ALA A 974 -25.02 -20.22 -51.41
CA ALA A 974 -25.83 -19.57 -50.38
C ALA A 974 -27.02 -20.46 -50.02
N SER A 975 -27.07 -20.95 -48.78
CA SER A 975 -28.22 -21.68 -48.22
C SER A 975 -29.24 -20.72 -47.65
N VAL A 976 -30.49 -21.14 -47.68
CA VAL A 976 -31.62 -20.41 -47.06
C VAL A 976 -31.72 -20.89 -45.60
N ASN A 977 -31.73 -19.97 -44.62
CA ASN A 977 -31.89 -20.33 -43.24
C ASN A 977 -33.35 -20.66 -42.87
N ILE A 978 -33.60 -21.08 -41.62
CA ILE A 978 -34.95 -21.45 -41.11
C ILE A 978 -35.95 -20.28 -41.21
N ASP A 979 -35.47 -19.03 -41.25
CA ASP A 979 -36.30 -17.82 -41.38
C ASP A 979 -36.51 -17.40 -42.86
N ASN A 980 -36.21 -18.27 -43.81
CA ASN A 980 -36.37 -18.10 -45.27
C ASN A 980 -35.43 -17.01 -45.88
N LYS A 981 -34.36 -16.67 -45.18
CA LYS A 981 -33.37 -15.67 -45.64
C LYS A 981 -32.16 -16.36 -46.30
N LYS A 982 -31.75 -15.85 -47.45
CA LYS A 982 -30.61 -16.36 -48.21
C LYS A 982 -29.30 -15.85 -47.59
N GLY A 983 -28.41 -16.73 -47.18
CA GLY A 983 -27.11 -16.38 -46.66
C GLY A 983 -26.10 -15.99 -47.75
N THR A 984 -25.10 -15.19 -47.42
CA THR A 984 -24.09 -14.66 -48.37
C THR A 984 -23.05 -15.71 -48.79
N GLY A 985 -22.95 -16.83 -48.10
CA GLY A 985 -21.95 -17.88 -48.38
C GLY A 985 -20.49 -17.53 -47.98
N LEU A 986 -20.23 -16.26 -47.66
CA LEU A 986 -18.89 -15.75 -47.31
C LEU A 986 -18.34 -16.27 -45.99
N GLY A 987 -19.20 -16.60 -45.03
CA GLY A 987 -18.79 -17.06 -43.71
C GLY A 987 -17.93 -18.32 -43.75
N TYR A 988 -18.25 -19.27 -44.60
CA TYR A 988 -17.49 -20.51 -44.75
C TYR A 988 -16.16 -20.30 -45.49
N LEU A 989 -16.08 -19.36 -46.40
CA LEU A 989 -14.84 -19.00 -47.10
C LEU A 989 -13.85 -18.38 -46.09
N ILE A 990 -14.33 -17.50 -45.22
CA ILE A 990 -13.54 -16.90 -44.15
C ILE A 990 -13.04 -17.96 -43.18
N ILE A 991 -13.87 -18.91 -42.78
CA ILE A 991 -13.49 -20.03 -41.91
C ILE A 991 -12.37 -20.85 -42.54
N LYS A 992 -12.46 -21.19 -43.83
CA LYS A 992 -11.41 -21.93 -44.54
C LYS A 992 -10.08 -21.16 -44.60
N ASP A 993 -10.13 -19.87 -44.93
CA ASP A 993 -8.94 -19.04 -45.01
C ASP A 993 -8.26 -18.88 -43.63
N LEU A 994 -9.04 -18.68 -42.58
CA LEU A 994 -8.53 -18.61 -41.20
C LEU A 994 -7.92 -19.94 -40.77
N LEU A 995 -8.53 -21.07 -41.12
CA LEU A 995 -8.01 -22.40 -40.84
C LEU A 995 -6.70 -22.68 -41.57
N ASN A 996 -6.57 -22.27 -42.82
CA ASN A 996 -5.32 -22.40 -43.56
C ASN A 996 -4.20 -21.59 -42.89
N MET A 997 -4.53 -20.40 -42.37
CA MET A 997 -3.57 -19.58 -41.63
C MET A 997 -3.16 -20.23 -40.30
N MET A 998 -4.09 -20.92 -39.61
CA MET A 998 -3.87 -21.59 -38.35
C MET A 998 -3.35 -23.04 -38.49
N GLU A 999 -3.06 -23.50 -39.70
CA GLU A 999 -2.67 -24.86 -40.05
C GLU A 999 -3.71 -25.90 -39.56
N GLY A 1000 -4.97 -25.46 -39.56
CA GLY A 1000 -6.10 -26.26 -39.08
C GLY A 1000 -6.84 -26.99 -40.20
N THR A 1001 -7.66 -27.94 -39.84
CA THR A 1001 -8.55 -28.66 -40.76
C THR A 1001 -9.98 -28.66 -40.27
N LEU A 1002 -10.92 -28.58 -41.20
CA LEU A 1002 -12.35 -28.54 -40.96
C LEU A 1002 -13.00 -29.88 -41.34
N PHE A 1003 -13.83 -30.40 -40.45
CA PHE A 1003 -14.66 -31.57 -40.67
C PHE A 1003 -16.12 -31.23 -40.33
N ILE A 1004 -17.04 -31.63 -41.17
CA ILE A 1004 -18.47 -31.43 -40.94
C ILE A 1004 -19.17 -32.79 -41.00
N LYS A 1005 -19.87 -33.10 -39.94
CA LYS A 1005 -20.75 -34.28 -39.88
C LYS A 1005 -22.18 -33.77 -39.64
N SER A 1006 -23.05 -34.01 -40.59
CA SER A 1006 -24.43 -33.56 -40.52
C SER A 1006 -25.38 -34.67 -40.93
N THR A 1007 -26.56 -34.65 -40.31
CA THR A 1007 -27.63 -35.56 -40.69
C THR A 1007 -28.92 -34.73 -40.71
N LYS A 1008 -29.59 -34.76 -41.83
CA LYS A 1008 -30.83 -34.02 -42.02
C LYS A 1008 -31.83 -34.31 -40.88
N ASP A 1009 -32.42 -33.28 -40.35
CA ASP A 1009 -33.37 -33.28 -39.21
C ASP A 1009 -32.81 -33.71 -37.87
N TYR A 1010 -31.49 -33.97 -37.75
CA TYR A 1010 -30.82 -34.36 -36.50
C TYR A 1010 -29.73 -33.36 -36.04
N GLY A 1011 -29.34 -32.42 -36.90
CA GLY A 1011 -28.36 -31.40 -36.61
C GLY A 1011 -27.01 -31.57 -37.26
N THR A 1012 -26.11 -30.68 -36.94
CA THR A 1012 -24.76 -30.62 -37.50
C THR A 1012 -23.69 -30.56 -36.39
N THR A 1013 -22.59 -31.23 -36.66
CA THR A 1013 -21.37 -31.06 -35.86
C THR A 1013 -20.26 -30.57 -36.76
N VAL A 1014 -19.79 -29.38 -36.51
CA VAL A 1014 -18.62 -28.81 -37.13
C VAL A 1014 -17.42 -29.03 -36.22
N SER A 1015 -16.41 -29.69 -36.75
CA SER A 1015 -15.19 -30.01 -35.99
C SER A 1015 -13.99 -29.33 -36.61
N VAL A 1016 -13.27 -28.59 -35.81
CA VAL A 1016 -12.07 -27.89 -36.22
C VAL A 1016 -10.88 -28.51 -35.51
N SER A 1017 -9.97 -29.07 -36.28
CA SER A 1017 -8.72 -29.62 -35.73
C SER A 1017 -7.59 -28.61 -35.92
N LEU A 1018 -6.92 -28.29 -34.82
CA LEU A 1018 -5.80 -27.35 -34.76
C LEU A 1018 -4.59 -28.03 -34.11
N PRO A 1019 -3.36 -27.68 -34.49
CA PRO A 1019 -2.17 -28.16 -33.80
C PRO A 1019 -2.18 -27.66 -32.35
N SER A 1020 -1.73 -28.54 -31.42
CA SER A 1020 -1.70 -28.21 -29.98
C SER A 1020 -0.48 -27.35 -29.57
N LYS A 1021 0.49 -27.17 -30.45
CA LYS A 1021 1.69 -26.34 -30.28
C LYS A 1021 1.92 -25.47 -31.49
#